data_31f58e20d8da5986e587cd260677888d
#
_entry.id   31f58e20d8da5986e587cd260677888d
#
_cell.length_a   1.000
_cell.length_b   1.000
_cell.length_c   1.000
_cell.angle_alpha   90.00
_cell.angle_beta   90.00
_cell.angle_gamma   90.00
#
_symmetry.space_group_name_H-M   'P 1'
#
loop_
_entity.id
_entity.type
_entity.pdbx_description
1 polymer ?
#
loop_
_entity_poly.entity_id
_entity_poly.type
_entity_poly.pdbx_seq_one_letter_code
_entity_poly.pdbx_strand_id
1 'polypeptide(L)'
;MKYTVNRTNFNDFSIYELNRREGRAYTIPYSSKEALAKTAFKKERYSSDIVKVLSGKWDFKYYASNKELPDVIDTDSLAFDEITVPSTWQRTGYDSPAYINCPYAFDDKPPYVPNEQPVAVYRKNFEVDGTAGSYIIAFLGVVPCIDLYINGEFVGYGEGAHNTSEFDITKYLKKGENELFAVIHKWSNGTFLECQDMFRENGIFRDVLLYQMPAAYINDIYYRTKETSKGWELTVSADIASPSDGMTLRTEIYDGKKLIASKTADAKADTVISFKGLDVISWNAEIPTLYTAYTSLYRGDDEVMTLRNYIGFKTVKIKKDVFTVNGKAIKVKGVNHHDTQYKTGYVMSFDDLEKDIKLMKSLNVNAVRTSHYPPDPAFLILCDIYGLYVVDEADIETHGCGCAPHNNIDLISHDLKWAPRYLDRVKRMYQRDRSRASIIMWSLGNEAGGYACQDKCYEFLHECCPEIPVHYEGVIRTARHSYDVVSEMYTNHANVERCGKHTRGKRYTPKPFFLCEYAHAMGVGPGGLEEYWQIFYKYQNLMGGCIWEWADHSVYHANGKLKYTYGGDHGEWRHDGCFCVDGLVYPDRRLHTGAKEMKNVYRPVRAEYSDGKLTFTNTNRFKNSSYITAVWEAVKDGNILIAADELTLDIEPEQSKTFDIDFKIPDGSCDCHINVYYYAGEDEIAFEQHAVKEKYVCESAAESGNISVDTTATTCKLSFGDGSVTFSPISGEMTSYIHSGKEHVNQSPAAFKGFLPNIYRAYLDNDTHYRDKWIAAGYDDYACVCNKFDASVEDGKAVVTVDYRLKSAKSIRPLGKVKIVYNVYANGVIDVKALFEPVSHKLLAAHMPRFGLTLEMPECFGNVQYYGMGKEENLSDLYAQSIIGIYDTTVAEMHEPYIRPQDAGNRCKVRYLTLTDDEGYGLKFAYKGSYFNFNARNYTQELLQKAKHQEDLHNEHTVAVNIDGFTRGTGTASCGPDILKQFEVNGSKGLEFKFTVIPMK
;
A
#
# COMPACT_ATOMS: atom_id res chain seq x y z
N MET A 1 -22.60 32.85 -25.38
CA MET A 1 -21.66 33.99 -25.11
C MET A 1 -20.35 33.83 -25.87
N LYS A 2 -19.51 34.91 -25.96
CA LYS A 2 -18.22 34.82 -26.69
C LYS A 2 -17.06 34.97 -25.72
N TYR A 3 -16.08 34.08 -25.83
CA TYR A 3 -14.89 34.07 -25.00
C TYR A 3 -13.64 34.13 -25.87
N THR A 4 -12.79 35.13 -25.64
CA THR A 4 -11.45 35.18 -26.22
C THR A 4 -10.53 34.30 -25.37
N VAL A 5 -10.07 33.18 -25.92
CA VAL A 5 -9.32 32.17 -25.18
C VAL A 5 -7.87 32.63 -25.01
N ASN A 6 -7.35 32.54 -23.79
CA ASN A 6 -5.91 32.63 -23.52
C ASN A 6 -5.20 31.37 -24.03
N ARG A 7 -4.07 31.55 -24.73
CA ARG A 7 -3.31 30.47 -25.35
C ARG A 7 -1.89 30.34 -24.84
N THR A 8 -1.54 31.11 -23.82
CA THR A 8 -0.13 31.23 -23.40
C THR A 8 0.10 30.98 -21.94
N ASN A 9 -0.88 31.20 -21.06
CA ASN A 9 -0.70 31.07 -19.60
C ASN A 9 -0.10 29.72 -19.21
N PHE A 10 -0.58 28.63 -19.79
CA PHE A 10 -0.12 27.24 -19.45
C PHE A 10 1.38 27.04 -19.72
N ASN A 11 2.02 27.83 -20.59
CA ASN A 11 3.42 27.68 -20.99
C ASN A 11 4.25 28.96 -20.79
N ASP A 12 3.69 29.99 -20.16
CA ASP A 12 4.43 31.19 -19.76
C ASP A 12 5.01 31.00 -18.35
N PHE A 13 6.31 30.73 -18.29
CA PHE A 13 6.96 30.46 -17.01
C PHE A 13 6.94 31.62 -16.01
N SER A 14 6.70 32.86 -16.46
CA SER A 14 6.56 33.98 -15.56
C SER A 14 5.22 34.01 -14.80
N ILE A 15 4.25 33.20 -15.25
CA ILE A 15 2.87 33.14 -14.73
C ILE A 15 2.63 31.75 -14.11
N TYR A 16 2.21 31.68 -12.85
CA TYR A 16 1.69 30.47 -12.18
C TYR A 16 0.32 30.74 -11.56
N GLU A 17 -0.03 32.00 -11.40
CA GLU A 17 -1.36 32.43 -10.98
C GLU A 17 -1.66 33.87 -11.50
N LEU A 18 -2.93 34.12 -11.77
CA LEU A 18 -3.48 35.48 -12.10
C LEU A 18 -4.82 35.62 -11.36
N ASN A 19 -4.96 36.68 -10.54
CA ASN A 19 -6.19 36.94 -9.77
C ASN A 19 -6.68 35.79 -8.89
N ARG A 20 -5.86 34.77 -8.66
CA ARG A 20 -6.12 33.65 -7.74
C ARG A 20 -5.96 34.17 -6.31
N ARG A 21 -6.90 33.85 -5.45
CA ARG A 21 -6.85 34.24 -4.03
C ARG A 21 -5.72 33.50 -3.30
N GLU A 22 -5.24 34.16 -2.23
CA GLU A 22 -4.30 33.49 -1.29
C GLU A 22 -4.96 32.23 -0.69
N GLY A 23 -4.12 31.25 -0.35
CA GLY A 23 -4.56 30.05 0.36
C GLY A 23 -5.16 30.38 1.72
N ARG A 24 -6.23 29.69 2.11
CA ARG A 24 -6.89 29.85 3.41
C ARG A 24 -7.34 28.51 3.98
N ALA A 25 -7.72 28.50 5.25
CA ALA A 25 -8.27 27.33 5.90
C ALA A 25 -9.51 26.80 5.16
N TYR A 26 -9.57 25.49 4.96
CA TYR A 26 -10.77 24.86 4.43
C TYR A 26 -11.88 24.91 5.48
N THR A 27 -12.94 25.65 5.15
CA THR A 27 -14.12 25.83 5.99
C THR A 27 -15.39 25.87 5.15
N ILE A 28 -16.49 25.38 5.73
CA ILE A 28 -17.84 25.53 5.15
C ILE A 28 -18.61 26.49 6.06
N PRO A 29 -18.89 27.71 5.61
CA PRO A 29 -19.63 28.71 6.36
C PRO A 29 -21.14 28.48 6.28
N TYR A 30 -21.84 28.97 7.31
CA TYR A 30 -23.30 28.97 7.41
C TYR A 30 -23.74 30.38 7.82
N SER A 31 -24.99 30.80 7.46
CA SER A 31 -25.54 32.09 7.86
C SER A 31 -25.74 32.17 9.40
N SER A 32 -25.95 31.05 10.06
CA SER A 32 -26.16 30.98 11.50
C SER A 32 -25.85 29.59 12.08
N LYS A 33 -25.68 29.52 13.40
CA LYS A 33 -25.55 28.29 14.16
C LYS A 33 -26.81 27.40 14.02
N GLU A 34 -28.00 28.01 13.88
CA GLU A 34 -29.24 27.26 13.65
C GLU A 34 -29.24 26.58 12.27
N ALA A 35 -28.82 27.29 11.21
CA ALA A 35 -28.66 26.70 9.88
C ALA A 35 -27.66 25.55 9.89
N LEU A 36 -26.52 25.74 10.56
CA LEU A 36 -25.50 24.71 10.72
C LEU A 36 -26.01 23.48 11.50
N ALA A 37 -26.84 23.67 12.54
CA ALA A 37 -27.36 22.56 13.34
C ALA A 37 -28.29 21.61 12.58
N LYS A 38 -28.82 22.04 11.42
CA LYS A 38 -29.66 21.23 10.54
C LYS A 38 -28.87 20.31 9.63
N THR A 39 -27.54 20.40 9.63
CA THR A 39 -26.66 19.67 8.73
C THR A 39 -25.73 18.70 9.46
N ALA A 40 -25.52 17.49 8.90
CA ALA A 40 -24.55 16.54 9.37
C ALA A 40 -23.26 16.66 8.54
N PHE A 41 -22.10 16.64 9.22
CA PHE A 41 -20.80 16.74 8.53
C PHE A 41 -20.60 15.62 7.49
N LYS A 42 -21.01 14.39 7.76
CA LYS A 42 -20.63 13.23 6.94
C LYS A 42 -21.07 13.33 5.46
N LYS A 43 -22.29 12.95 5.14
CA LYS A 43 -22.75 12.92 3.74
C LYS A 43 -23.10 14.29 3.16
N GLU A 44 -23.38 15.24 4.03
CA GLU A 44 -23.84 16.58 3.68
C GLU A 44 -22.77 17.63 3.95
N ARG A 45 -21.49 17.29 3.73
CA ARG A 45 -20.34 18.15 4.08
C ARG A 45 -20.40 19.55 3.46
N TYR A 46 -21.11 19.71 2.35
CA TYR A 46 -21.34 21.01 1.68
C TYR A 46 -22.77 21.54 1.82
N SER A 47 -23.61 20.90 2.61
CA SER A 47 -24.98 21.36 2.82
C SER A 47 -24.99 22.60 3.71
N SER A 48 -24.82 23.75 3.08
CA SER A 48 -24.84 25.05 3.70
C SER A 48 -25.81 25.97 2.96
N ASP A 49 -26.44 26.86 3.68
CA ASP A 49 -27.36 27.86 3.12
C ASP A 49 -26.65 28.99 2.36
N ILE A 50 -25.34 29.12 2.53
CA ILE A 50 -24.52 30.14 1.83
C ILE A 50 -23.39 29.53 0.98
N VAL A 51 -23.40 28.19 0.78
CA VAL A 51 -22.49 27.53 -0.16
C VAL A 51 -23.30 26.72 -1.16
N LYS A 52 -23.09 27.04 -2.45
CA LYS A 52 -23.71 26.27 -3.54
C LYS A 52 -22.70 25.36 -4.18
N VAL A 53 -23.06 24.07 -4.29
CA VAL A 53 -22.25 23.06 -4.99
C VAL A 53 -22.55 23.18 -6.48
N LEU A 54 -21.53 23.45 -7.30
CA LEU A 54 -21.65 23.53 -8.75
C LEU A 54 -21.27 22.22 -9.45
N SER A 55 -20.82 21.21 -8.71
CA SER A 55 -20.58 19.85 -9.21
C SER A 55 -21.81 19.24 -9.88
N GLY A 56 -21.64 18.13 -10.60
CA GLY A 56 -22.70 17.47 -11.34
C GLY A 56 -22.51 17.60 -12.85
N LYS A 57 -23.57 17.76 -13.62
CA LYS A 57 -23.53 17.82 -15.09
C LYS A 57 -23.01 19.16 -15.56
N TRP A 58 -22.03 19.13 -16.46
CA TRP A 58 -21.44 20.30 -17.14
C TRP A 58 -21.43 20.06 -18.64
N ASP A 59 -21.53 21.10 -19.43
CA ASP A 59 -21.24 21.06 -20.85
C ASP A 59 -19.74 20.96 -21.07
N PHE A 60 -19.32 20.16 -22.03
CA PHE A 60 -17.91 19.79 -22.22
C PHE A 60 -17.55 19.68 -23.69
N LYS A 61 -16.36 20.14 -24.05
CA LYS A 61 -15.80 19.90 -25.39
C LYS A 61 -14.33 19.59 -25.30
N TYR A 62 -13.94 18.40 -25.76
CA TYR A 62 -12.55 17.98 -25.86
C TYR A 62 -12.01 18.26 -27.26
N TYR A 63 -10.78 18.75 -27.33
CA TYR A 63 -9.99 18.91 -28.54
C TYR A 63 -8.69 18.12 -28.39
N ALA A 64 -8.38 17.26 -29.37
CA ALA A 64 -7.16 16.43 -29.37
C ALA A 64 -5.88 17.28 -29.53
N SER A 65 -6.03 18.47 -30.14
CA SER A 65 -4.96 19.46 -30.26
C SER A 65 -5.51 20.85 -29.94
N ASN A 66 -4.76 21.64 -29.19
CA ASN A 66 -5.09 23.04 -28.93
C ASN A 66 -5.05 23.94 -30.19
N LYS A 67 -4.51 23.43 -31.32
CA LYS A 67 -4.63 24.09 -32.64
C LYS A 67 -6.06 24.05 -33.18
N GLU A 68 -6.86 23.10 -32.76
CA GLU A 68 -8.28 22.99 -33.12
C GLU A 68 -9.16 23.93 -32.32
N LEU A 69 -8.64 24.44 -31.19
CA LEU A 69 -9.36 25.34 -30.32
C LEU A 69 -9.50 26.74 -31.02
N PRO A 70 -10.70 27.28 -31.25
CA PRO A 70 -10.86 28.62 -31.81
C PRO A 70 -10.30 29.74 -30.90
N ASP A 71 -9.78 30.80 -31.48
CA ASP A 71 -9.34 32.00 -30.69
C ASP A 71 -10.49 32.67 -29.95
N VAL A 72 -11.69 32.58 -30.55
CA VAL A 72 -12.93 33.04 -29.92
C VAL A 72 -13.95 31.93 -29.97
N ILE A 73 -14.41 31.54 -28.82
CA ILE A 73 -15.44 30.51 -28.68
C ILE A 73 -16.79 31.19 -28.45
N ASP A 74 -17.74 30.85 -29.31
CA ASP A 74 -19.14 31.25 -29.14
C ASP A 74 -19.92 30.08 -28.55
N THR A 75 -20.21 30.11 -27.25
CA THR A 75 -20.86 29.02 -26.53
C THR A 75 -22.28 28.75 -26.98
N ASP A 76 -22.96 29.70 -27.66
CA ASP A 76 -24.31 29.50 -28.17
C ASP A 76 -24.30 28.68 -29.48
N SER A 77 -23.17 28.63 -30.17
CA SER A 77 -23.00 27.89 -31.43
C SER A 77 -22.15 26.60 -31.28
N LEU A 78 -21.43 26.46 -30.18
CA LEU A 78 -20.58 25.30 -29.93
C LEU A 78 -21.41 24.04 -29.56
N ALA A 79 -21.19 22.94 -30.27
CA ALA A 79 -21.77 21.64 -29.89
C ALA A 79 -20.98 21.05 -28.74
N PHE A 80 -21.58 21.06 -27.56
CA PHE A 80 -21.03 20.46 -26.36
C PHE A 80 -21.49 19.01 -26.20
N ASP A 81 -20.60 18.21 -25.64
CA ASP A 81 -20.94 16.96 -24.98
C ASP A 81 -21.32 17.25 -23.51
N GLU A 82 -21.74 16.23 -22.75
CA GLU A 82 -21.97 16.33 -21.31
C GLU A 82 -20.91 15.55 -20.54
N ILE A 83 -20.35 16.16 -19.47
CA ILE A 83 -19.46 15.49 -18.54
C ILE A 83 -19.94 15.68 -17.09
N THR A 84 -19.70 14.69 -16.24
CA THR A 84 -19.92 14.83 -14.79
C THR A 84 -18.69 15.46 -14.15
N VAL A 85 -18.85 16.49 -13.34
CA VAL A 85 -17.81 17.06 -12.48
C VAL A 85 -18.15 16.73 -11.02
N PRO A 86 -17.22 16.18 -10.22
CA PRO A 86 -15.83 15.86 -10.56
C PRO A 86 -15.67 14.61 -11.44
N SER A 87 -14.70 14.66 -12.36
CA SER A 87 -14.24 13.53 -13.16
C SER A 87 -12.92 13.86 -13.87
N THR A 88 -12.29 12.84 -14.43
CA THR A 88 -11.13 13.01 -15.31
C THR A 88 -11.48 12.58 -16.74
N TRP A 89 -10.80 13.18 -17.73
CA TRP A 89 -11.07 12.90 -19.15
C TRP A 89 -10.88 11.41 -19.47
N GLN A 90 -9.82 10.83 -18.93
CA GLN A 90 -9.39 9.47 -19.18
C GLN A 90 -10.39 8.43 -18.64
N ARG A 91 -11.13 8.77 -17.59
CA ARG A 91 -12.15 7.87 -17.01
C ARG A 91 -13.54 8.07 -17.62
N THR A 92 -13.70 9.11 -18.44
CA THR A 92 -14.98 9.43 -19.09
C THR A 92 -14.98 9.22 -20.62
N GLY A 93 -13.88 8.65 -21.15
CA GLY A 93 -13.81 8.22 -22.56
C GLY A 93 -13.20 9.26 -23.51
N TYR A 94 -12.63 10.31 -22.95
CA TYR A 94 -11.90 11.32 -23.72
C TYR A 94 -10.41 11.15 -23.62
N ASP A 95 -9.50 10.97 -24.21
CA ASP A 95 -8.07 10.67 -23.97
C ASP A 95 -7.86 9.29 -23.34
N SER A 96 -6.65 8.76 -23.39
CA SER A 96 -6.28 7.46 -22.83
C SER A 96 -5.58 7.61 -21.50
N PRO A 97 -5.89 6.73 -20.53
CA PRO A 97 -5.08 6.64 -19.32
C PRO A 97 -3.62 6.32 -19.67
N ALA A 98 -2.68 6.89 -18.91
CA ALA A 98 -1.27 6.61 -19.08
C ALA A 98 -0.63 6.46 -17.70
N TYR A 99 0.00 5.32 -17.45
CA TYR A 99 0.77 5.13 -16.22
C TYR A 99 2.27 5.28 -16.51
N ILE A 100 2.88 6.16 -15.76
CA ILE A 100 4.33 6.36 -15.80
C ILE A 100 4.83 6.89 -14.46
N ASN A 101 5.83 6.24 -13.87
CA ASN A 101 6.54 6.72 -12.71
C ASN A 101 7.58 7.77 -13.13
N CYS A 102 8.49 7.38 -14.00
CA CYS A 102 9.64 8.14 -14.47
C CYS A 102 9.88 7.75 -15.93
N PRO A 103 10.10 8.63 -16.90
CA PRO A 103 10.22 10.09 -16.91
C PRO A 103 8.86 10.82 -17.08
N TYR A 104 8.88 12.10 -17.54
CA TYR A 104 7.65 12.80 -17.91
C TYR A 104 6.96 12.12 -19.10
N ALA A 105 5.62 12.21 -19.15
CA ALA A 105 4.80 11.60 -20.19
C ALA A 105 4.86 12.33 -21.56
N PHE A 106 5.77 13.29 -21.71
CA PHE A 106 5.98 14.08 -22.93
C PHE A 106 7.47 14.36 -23.13
N ASP A 107 7.84 14.90 -24.31
CA ASP A 107 9.21 15.38 -24.56
C ASP A 107 9.48 16.64 -23.75
N ASP A 108 10.19 16.48 -22.66
CA ASP A 108 10.36 17.49 -21.64
C ASP A 108 11.55 18.41 -21.90
N LYS A 109 11.32 19.70 -21.74
CA LYS A 109 12.33 20.78 -21.79
C LYS A 109 12.02 21.83 -20.72
N PRO A 110 12.23 21.53 -19.44
CA PRO A 110 11.87 22.47 -18.38
C PRO A 110 12.37 23.89 -18.64
N PRO A 111 11.56 24.94 -18.48
CA PRO A 111 10.19 24.92 -17.93
C PRO A 111 9.06 24.71 -18.93
N TYR A 112 9.33 24.46 -20.22
CA TYR A 112 8.33 24.49 -21.28
C TYR A 112 7.75 23.10 -21.56
N VAL A 113 6.42 23.04 -21.58
CA VAL A 113 5.66 21.85 -22.01
C VAL A 113 5.41 21.90 -23.52
N PRO A 114 4.96 20.80 -24.17
CA PRO A 114 4.60 20.81 -25.58
C PRO A 114 3.59 21.93 -25.91
N ASN A 115 3.91 22.72 -26.93
CA ASN A 115 2.99 23.78 -27.41
C ASN A 115 1.72 23.18 -28.02
N GLU A 116 1.82 22.05 -28.69
CA GLU A 116 0.70 21.30 -29.23
C GLU A 116 0.32 20.19 -28.29
N GLN A 117 -0.89 20.20 -27.78
CA GLN A 117 -1.37 19.27 -26.77
C GLN A 117 -2.89 19.25 -26.70
N PRO A 118 -3.51 18.22 -26.13
CA PRO A 118 -4.95 18.21 -25.85
C PRO A 118 -5.39 19.34 -24.92
N VAL A 119 -6.64 19.79 -25.12
CA VAL A 119 -7.28 20.83 -24.33
C VAL A 119 -8.77 20.56 -24.23
N ALA A 120 -9.37 20.87 -23.12
CA ALA A 120 -10.82 20.81 -22.97
C ALA A 120 -11.41 22.15 -22.48
N VAL A 121 -12.63 22.39 -22.91
CA VAL A 121 -13.42 23.51 -22.42
C VAL A 121 -14.65 23.00 -21.70
N TYR A 122 -14.97 23.66 -20.60
CA TYR A 122 -16.08 23.34 -19.72
C TYR A 122 -17.02 24.55 -19.64
N ARG A 123 -18.34 24.31 -19.61
CA ARG A 123 -19.34 25.36 -19.40
C ARG A 123 -20.32 24.94 -18.31
N LYS A 124 -20.68 25.88 -17.44
CA LYS A 124 -21.70 25.67 -16.40
C LYS A 124 -22.55 26.93 -16.27
N ASN A 125 -23.87 26.81 -16.48
CA ASN A 125 -24.83 27.84 -16.13
C ASN A 125 -25.22 27.70 -14.66
N PHE A 126 -25.31 28.82 -13.96
CA PHE A 126 -25.73 28.90 -12.58
C PHE A 126 -26.44 30.23 -12.28
N GLU A 127 -27.28 30.24 -11.27
CA GLU A 127 -28.03 31.45 -10.86
C GLU A 127 -27.52 31.98 -9.53
N VAL A 128 -27.53 33.29 -9.39
CA VAL A 128 -27.34 34.01 -8.13
C VAL A 128 -28.46 35.03 -7.93
N ASP A 129 -28.84 35.24 -6.67
CA ASP A 129 -29.90 36.19 -6.34
C ASP A 129 -29.41 37.65 -6.24
N GLY A 130 -28.10 37.87 -6.22
CA GLY A 130 -27.45 39.16 -6.09
C GLY A 130 -27.51 39.76 -4.69
N THR A 131 -27.80 38.96 -3.67
CA THR A 131 -27.96 39.43 -2.28
C THR A 131 -26.67 39.30 -1.47
N ALA A 132 -25.72 38.43 -1.87
CA ALA A 132 -24.45 38.29 -1.20
C ALA A 132 -23.54 39.51 -1.37
N GLY A 133 -22.69 39.77 -0.36
CA GLY A 133 -21.69 40.83 -0.41
C GLY A 133 -20.50 40.47 -1.30
N SER A 134 -20.15 39.20 -1.37
CA SER A 134 -19.08 38.63 -2.21
C SER A 134 -19.44 37.25 -2.70
N TYR A 135 -18.98 36.91 -3.92
CA TYR A 135 -19.09 35.56 -4.51
C TYR A 135 -17.71 35.05 -4.83
N ILE A 136 -17.35 33.96 -4.15
CA ILE A 136 -16.03 33.30 -4.31
C ILE A 136 -16.25 31.88 -4.87
N ILE A 137 -15.65 31.59 -6.03
CA ILE A 137 -15.65 30.24 -6.57
C ILE A 137 -14.39 29.52 -6.17
N ALA A 138 -14.52 28.27 -5.72
CA ALA A 138 -13.42 27.39 -5.33
C ALA A 138 -13.45 26.10 -6.14
N PHE A 139 -12.37 25.83 -6.84
CA PHE A 139 -12.08 24.52 -7.42
C PHE A 139 -11.16 23.81 -6.45
N LEU A 140 -11.65 22.71 -5.82
CA LEU A 140 -10.87 22.00 -4.82
C LEU A 140 -9.72 21.17 -5.41
N GLY A 141 -9.75 20.89 -6.72
CA GLY A 141 -8.69 20.24 -7.47
C GLY A 141 -8.94 20.26 -8.97
N VAL A 142 -7.93 20.69 -9.74
CA VAL A 142 -7.97 20.75 -11.21
C VAL A 142 -6.59 20.42 -11.77
N VAL A 143 -6.50 19.41 -12.61
CA VAL A 143 -5.24 18.96 -13.23
C VAL A 143 -5.13 19.47 -14.66
N PRO A 144 -4.00 20.11 -15.02
CA PRO A 144 -2.92 20.67 -14.19
C PRO A 144 -3.13 22.16 -13.88
N CYS A 145 -3.99 22.85 -14.64
CA CYS A 145 -4.24 24.30 -14.54
C CYS A 145 -5.63 24.65 -15.03
N ILE A 146 -6.08 25.88 -14.72
CA ILE A 146 -7.36 26.40 -15.16
C ILE A 146 -7.24 27.86 -15.60
N ASP A 147 -7.76 28.21 -16.80
CA ASP A 147 -8.13 29.54 -17.20
C ASP A 147 -9.64 29.71 -16.97
N LEU A 148 -10.04 30.64 -16.10
CA LEU A 148 -11.43 30.83 -15.68
C LEU A 148 -12.00 32.09 -16.32
N TYR A 149 -13.24 31.98 -16.81
CA TYR A 149 -14.02 33.07 -17.37
C TYR A 149 -15.43 33.06 -16.77
N ILE A 150 -16.03 34.26 -16.64
CA ILE A 150 -17.43 34.44 -16.24
C ILE A 150 -18.09 35.48 -17.18
N ASN A 151 -19.24 35.13 -17.74
CA ASN A 151 -20.05 36.02 -18.57
C ASN A 151 -19.28 36.72 -19.71
N GLY A 152 -18.34 36.03 -20.33
CA GLY A 152 -17.52 36.55 -21.44
C GLY A 152 -16.20 37.20 -21.02
N GLU A 153 -15.97 37.43 -19.74
CA GLU A 153 -14.77 38.09 -19.21
C GLU A 153 -13.78 37.10 -18.60
N PHE A 154 -12.47 37.32 -18.81
CA PHE A 154 -11.42 36.55 -18.16
C PHE A 154 -11.36 36.94 -16.68
N VAL A 155 -11.39 35.92 -15.81
CA VAL A 155 -11.33 36.07 -14.36
C VAL A 155 -9.91 35.85 -13.84
N GLY A 156 -9.28 34.71 -14.19
CA GLY A 156 -7.97 34.41 -13.68
C GLY A 156 -7.43 33.06 -14.14
N TYR A 157 -6.21 32.76 -13.69
CA TYR A 157 -5.47 31.55 -13.99
C TYR A 157 -4.88 30.95 -12.70
N GLY A 158 -4.78 29.61 -12.60
CA GLY A 158 -4.12 28.93 -11.50
C GLY A 158 -3.52 27.59 -11.90
N GLU A 159 -2.35 27.27 -11.34
CA GLU A 159 -1.66 25.98 -11.42
C GLU A 159 -1.66 25.25 -10.07
N GLY A 160 -1.28 23.97 -10.06
CA GLY A 160 -1.15 23.12 -8.88
C GLY A 160 -2.37 22.23 -8.68
N ALA A 161 -2.28 21.02 -9.20
CA ALA A 161 -3.38 20.09 -9.37
C ALA A 161 -4.18 19.81 -8.09
N HIS A 162 -3.49 19.54 -6.98
CA HIS A 162 -4.11 19.13 -5.71
C HIS A 162 -4.32 20.31 -4.75
N ASN A 163 -4.01 21.54 -5.19
CA ASN A 163 -4.21 22.74 -4.40
C ASN A 163 -5.50 23.44 -4.82
N THR A 164 -6.25 23.92 -3.83
CA THR A 164 -7.49 24.68 -4.10
C THR A 164 -7.19 25.98 -4.85
N SER A 165 -7.91 26.22 -5.93
CA SER A 165 -7.90 27.48 -6.67
C SER A 165 -9.18 28.25 -6.42
N GLU A 166 -9.06 29.39 -5.75
CA GLU A 166 -10.19 30.30 -5.44
C GLU A 166 -10.09 31.60 -6.21
N PHE A 167 -11.24 32.09 -6.67
CA PHE A 167 -11.34 33.36 -7.39
C PHE A 167 -12.54 34.19 -6.87
N ASP A 168 -12.35 35.50 -6.65
CA ASP A 168 -13.45 36.44 -6.41
C ASP A 168 -14.09 36.76 -7.74
N ILE A 169 -15.33 36.32 -7.91
CA ILE A 169 -16.09 36.52 -9.14
C ILE A 169 -17.18 37.60 -9.02
N THR A 170 -17.26 38.32 -7.89
CA THR A 170 -18.34 39.26 -7.54
C THR A 170 -18.60 40.27 -8.64
N LYS A 171 -17.55 40.92 -9.17
CA LYS A 171 -17.68 41.98 -10.18
C LYS A 171 -18.12 41.49 -11.57
N TYR A 172 -18.01 40.20 -11.82
CA TYR A 172 -18.34 39.57 -13.11
C TYR A 172 -19.78 39.05 -13.15
N LEU A 173 -20.46 38.99 -12.00
CA LEU A 173 -21.80 38.41 -11.89
C LEU A 173 -22.91 39.46 -12.12
N LYS A 174 -24.02 38.97 -12.65
CA LYS A 174 -25.30 39.67 -12.71
C LYS A 174 -26.35 38.89 -11.93
N LYS A 175 -27.35 39.53 -11.40
CA LYS A 175 -28.52 38.89 -10.79
C LYS A 175 -29.21 37.99 -11.80
N GLY A 176 -29.55 36.77 -11.40
CA GLY A 176 -30.13 35.74 -12.25
C GLY A 176 -29.05 34.80 -12.83
N GLU A 177 -29.24 34.39 -14.07
CA GLU A 177 -28.40 33.42 -14.76
C GLU A 177 -27.03 34.01 -15.13
N ASN A 178 -25.98 33.23 -14.87
CA ASN A 178 -24.58 33.48 -15.19
C ASN A 178 -23.99 32.28 -15.88
N GLU A 179 -23.01 32.50 -16.76
CA GLU A 179 -22.28 31.46 -17.45
C GLU A 179 -20.81 31.41 -16.97
N LEU A 180 -20.37 30.28 -16.44
CA LEU A 180 -18.99 29.96 -16.17
C LEU A 180 -18.41 29.22 -17.38
N PHE A 181 -17.22 29.61 -17.80
CA PHE A 181 -16.48 28.95 -18.85
C PHE A 181 -15.03 28.72 -18.37
N ALA A 182 -14.51 27.52 -18.54
CA ALA A 182 -13.15 27.17 -18.14
C ALA A 182 -12.40 26.46 -19.26
N VAL A 183 -11.09 26.73 -19.38
CA VAL A 183 -10.18 26.07 -20.32
C VAL A 183 -9.12 25.34 -19.51
N ILE A 184 -8.93 24.06 -19.81
CA ILE A 184 -7.97 23.19 -19.14
C ILE A 184 -7.09 22.54 -20.19
N HIS A 185 -5.78 22.80 -20.14
CA HIS A 185 -4.77 22.18 -20.98
C HIS A 185 -4.32 20.84 -20.37
N LYS A 186 -3.79 19.90 -21.18
CA LYS A 186 -3.27 18.63 -20.68
C LYS A 186 -2.02 18.81 -19.83
N TRP A 187 -1.17 19.75 -20.21
CA TRP A 187 0.10 20.05 -19.53
C TRP A 187 0.25 21.54 -19.27
N SER A 188 0.91 21.92 -18.19
CA SER A 188 1.33 23.30 -17.89
C SER A 188 2.77 23.32 -17.37
N ASN A 189 3.36 24.50 -17.19
CA ASN A 189 4.66 24.61 -16.50
C ASN A 189 4.63 23.94 -15.12
N GLY A 190 3.47 23.98 -14.43
CA GLY A 190 3.25 23.33 -13.14
C GLY A 190 3.41 21.81 -13.17
N THR A 191 3.14 21.17 -14.31
CA THR A 191 3.26 19.71 -14.48
C THR A 191 4.68 19.20 -14.21
N PHE A 192 5.71 20.04 -14.36
CA PHE A 192 7.07 19.64 -13.97
C PHE A 192 7.25 19.40 -12.46
N LEU A 193 6.33 19.86 -11.64
CA LEU A 193 6.28 19.60 -10.20
C LEU A 193 5.26 18.52 -9.82
N GLU A 194 4.68 17.83 -10.80
CA GLU A 194 3.59 16.85 -10.62
C GLU A 194 3.95 15.51 -11.31
N CYS A 195 5.16 15.02 -11.03
CA CYS A 195 5.68 13.78 -11.62
C CYS A 195 5.50 12.57 -10.69
N GLN A 196 4.41 12.53 -9.94
CA GLN A 196 4.11 11.48 -8.99
C GLN A 196 3.95 10.12 -9.67
N ASP A 197 4.27 9.04 -8.96
CA ASP A 197 4.13 7.66 -9.41
C ASP A 197 2.66 7.23 -9.41
N MET A 198 1.91 7.64 -10.44
CA MET A 198 0.50 7.33 -10.60
C MET A 198 0.04 7.48 -12.05
N PHE A 199 -1.19 7.06 -12.36
CA PHE A 199 -1.80 7.36 -13.66
C PHE A 199 -1.83 8.87 -13.91
N ARG A 200 -1.61 9.29 -15.17
CA ARG A 200 -1.71 10.70 -15.57
C ARG A 200 -3.12 10.97 -16.05
N GLU A 201 -3.85 11.76 -15.29
CA GLU A 201 -5.24 12.11 -15.57
C GLU A 201 -5.42 13.64 -15.62
N ASN A 202 -6.49 14.12 -16.24
CA ASN A 202 -6.75 15.55 -16.44
C ASN A 202 -8.21 15.88 -16.22
N GLY A 203 -8.49 17.13 -15.78
CA GLY A 203 -9.83 17.62 -15.62
C GLY A 203 -10.12 18.22 -14.24
N ILE A 204 -11.39 18.48 -13.96
CA ILE A 204 -11.87 18.97 -12.65
C ILE A 204 -12.21 17.73 -11.81
N PHE A 205 -11.28 17.28 -10.96
CA PHE A 205 -11.38 16.00 -10.27
C PHE A 205 -11.84 16.09 -8.81
N ARG A 206 -11.98 17.31 -8.26
CA ARG A 206 -12.62 17.56 -6.96
C ARG A 206 -13.77 18.54 -7.10
N ASP A 207 -14.58 18.70 -6.06
CA ASP A 207 -15.78 19.51 -6.08
C ASP A 207 -15.51 20.97 -6.39
N VAL A 208 -16.53 21.63 -7.01
CA VAL A 208 -16.58 23.07 -7.30
C VAL A 208 -17.63 23.72 -6.43
N LEU A 209 -17.19 24.67 -5.60
CA LEU A 209 -18.03 25.35 -4.61
C LEU A 209 -18.16 26.83 -4.94
N LEU A 210 -19.37 27.37 -4.82
CA LEU A 210 -19.65 28.82 -4.88
C LEU A 210 -20.06 29.29 -3.48
N TYR A 211 -19.16 30.03 -2.87
CA TYR A 211 -19.41 30.68 -1.58
C TYR A 211 -20.14 32.00 -1.80
N GLN A 212 -21.31 32.17 -1.19
CA GLN A 212 -22.15 33.39 -1.23
C GLN A 212 -21.98 34.10 0.12
N MET A 213 -20.88 34.88 0.21
CA MET A 213 -20.46 35.49 1.46
C MET A 213 -21.25 36.75 1.76
N PRO A 214 -21.62 37.00 3.04
CA PRO A 214 -22.21 38.30 3.44
C PRO A 214 -21.21 39.45 3.24
N ALA A 215 -21.65 40.68 3.41
CA ALA A 215 -20.82 41.89 3.19
C ALA A 215 -19.58 41.92 4.11
N ALA A 216 -19.72 41.40 5.32
CA ALA A 216 -18.60 41.15 6.22
C ALA A 216 -18.59 39.64 6.57
N TYR A 217 -17.43 38.98 6.48
CA TYR A 217 -17.32 37.54 6.68
C TYR A 217 -15.96 37.15 7.22
N ILE A 218 -15.89 35.99 7.85
CA ILE A 218 -14.62 35.36 8.25
C ILE A 218 -13.99 34.80 6.98
N ASN A 219 -12.91 35.44 6.52
CA ASN A 219 -12.18 35.05 5.32
C ASN A 219 -11.24 33.87 5.57
N ASP A 220 -10.50 33.95 6.69
CA ASP A 220 -9.58 32.86 7.09
C ASP A 220 -9.64 32.69 8.62
N ILE A 221 -9.31 31.47 9.08
CA ILE A 221 -9.33 31.15 10.51
C ILE A 221 -8.25 30.15 10.86
N TYR A 222 -7.59 30.36 12.00
CA TYR A 222 -6.58 29.44 12.52
C TYR A 222 -6.81 29.14 13.99
N TYR A 223 -6.88 27.87 14.33
CA TYR A 223 -6.99 27.35 15.69
C TYR A 223 -5.65 26.77 16.12
N ARG A 224 -4.94 27.45 17.00
CA ARG A 224 -3.62 27.06 17.50
C ARG A 224 -3.71 26.64 18.95
N THR A 225 -3.29 25.41 19.27
CA THR A 225 -3.29 24.85 20.62
C THR A 225 -1.88 24.91 21.22
N LYS A 226 -1.80 25.11 22.53
CA LYS A 226 -0.53 25.12 23.27
C LYS A 226 -0.71 24.60 24.68
N GLU A 227 0.11 23.64 25.06
CA GLU A 227 0.18 23.14 26.43
C GLU A 227 0.97 24.10 27.32
N THR A 228 0.49 24.38 28.53
CA THR A 228 1.14 25.21 29.54
C THR A 228 1.11 24.52 30.91
N SER A 229 1.85 25.04 31.88
CA SER A 229 1.81 24.53 33.27
C SER A 229 0.45 24.72 33.97
N LYS A 230 -0.49 25.50 33.37
CA LYS A 230 -1.81 25.80 33.91
C LYS A 230 -2.95 25.18 33.09
N GLY A 231 -2.66 24.18 32.27
CA GLY A 231 -3.61 23.58 31.33
C GLY A 231 -3.36 24.06 29.91
N TRP A 232 -4.32 23.82 29.04
CA TRP A 232 -4.19 24.14 27.62
C TRP A 232 -4.60 25.57 27.31
N GLU A 233 -3.96 26.15 26.32
CA GLU A 233 -4.33 27.40 25.64
C GLU A 233 -4.83 27.11 24.25
N LEU A 234 -5.88 27.82 23.81
CA LEU A 234 -6.35 27.87 22.43
C LEU A 234 -6.35 29.32 21.98
N THR A 235 -5.64 29.60 20.91
CA THR A 235 -5.69 30.88 20.21
C THR A 235 -6.46 30.70 18.91
N VAL A 236 -7.50 31.51 18.72
CA VAL A 236 -8.29 31.58 17.49
C VAL A 236 -7.93 32.89 16.81
N SER A 237 -7.28 32.82 15.66
CA SER A 237 -6.96 33.98 14.83
C SER A 237 -7.88 33.99 13.61
N ALA A 238 -8.61 35.06 13.41
CA ALA A 238 -9.55 35.21 12.29
C ALA A 238 -9.22 36.45 11.48
N ASP A 239 -9.08 36.26 10.16
CA ASP A 239 -9.10 37.34 9.18
C ASP A 239 -10.57 37.62 8.77
N ILE A 240 -11.05 38.84 9.05
CA ILE A 240 -12.43 39.22 8.77
C ILE A 240 -12.44 40.26 7.65
N ALA A 241 -13.05 39.89 6.54
CA ALA A 241 -13.23 40.78 5.40
C ALA A 241 -14.31 41.86 5.72
N SER A 242 -13.99 43.11 5.46
CA SER A 242 -14.90 44.26 5.56
C SER A 242 -15.67 44.40 6.89
N PRO A 243 -14.98 44.26 8.07
CA PRO A 243 -15.65 44.45 9.34
C PRO A 243 -16.14 45.87 9.51
N SER A 244 -17.24 46.07 10.22
CA SER A 244 -17.79 47.40 10.54
C SER A 244 -17.93 47.60 12.05
N ASP A 245 -18.04 48.84 12.48
CA ASP A 245 -18.20 49.18 13.90
C ASP A 245 -19.41 48.47 14.52
N GLY A 246 -19.24 47.98 15.75
CA GLY A 246 -20.27 47.27 16.50
C GLY A 246 -20.39 45.77 16.14
N MET A 247 -19.55 45.27 15.22
CA MET A 247 -19.48 43.83 15.01
C MET A 247 -18.61 43.13 16.04
N THR A 248 -18.98 41.88 16.39
CA THR A 248 -18.23 41.02 17.31
C THR A 248 -18.01 39.62 16.77
N LEU A 249 -16.86 39.02 17.13
CA LEU A 249 -16.55 37.64 16.88
C LEU A 249 -16.70 36.87 18.20
N ARG A 250 -17.48 35.80 18.21
CA ARG A 250 -17.65 34.89 19.32
C ARG A 250 -17.14 33.50 18.98
N THR A 251 -16.32 32.90 19.87
CA THR A 251 -15.96 31.50 19.78
C THR A 251 -16.47 30.75 20.99
N GLU A 252 -17.17 29.64 20.76
CA GLU A 252 -17.67 28.71 21.77
C GLU A 252 -17.07 27.35 21.56
N ILE A 253 -16.58 26.71 22.63
CA ILE A 253 -15.92 25.40 22.61
C ILE A 253 -16.79 24.40 23.36
N TYR A 254 -17.08 23.27 22.73
CA TYR A 254 -17.94 22.22 23.27
C TYR A 254 -17.20 20.89 23.38
N ASP A 255 -17.47 20.18 24.48
CA ASP A 255 -17.22 18.76 24.66
C ASP A 255 -18.55 18.02 24.44
N GLY A 256 -18.73 17.41 23.28
CA GLY A 256 -20.02 16.91 22.84
C GLY A 256 -21.09 18.00 22.84
N LYS A 257 -22.05 17.92 23.78
CA LYS A 257 -23.10 18.94 23.96
C LYS A 257 -22.79 19.96 25.07
N LYS A 258 -21.73 19.76 25.84
CA LYS A 258 -21.37 20.59 26.98
C LYS A 258 -20.50 21.77 26.54
N LEU A 259 -20.98 23.00 26.76
CA LEU A 259 -20.15 24.19 26.60
C LEU A 259 -19.06 24.21 27.67
N ILE A 260 -17.79 24.25 27.25
CA ILE A 260 -16.64 24.31 28.19
C ILE A 260 -16.00 25.69 28.25
N ALA A 261 -16.09 26.47 27.21
CA ALA A 261 -15.59 27.86 27.16
C ALA A 261 -16.29 28.69 26.11
N SER A 262 -16.46 29.99 26.38
CA SER A 262 -16.97 31.00 25.44
C SER A 262 -16.27 32.32 25.61
N LYS A 263 -15.91 32.99 24.54
CA LYS A 263 -15.35 34.35 24.51
C LYS A 263 -15.81 35.11 23.27
N THR A 264 -15.96 36.44 23.47
CA THR A 264 -16.31 37.40 22.45
C THR A 264 -15.25 38.50 22.40
N ALA A 265 -14.95 38.99 21.20
CA ALA A 265 -14.07 40.12 20.93
C ALA A 265 -14.70 41.03 19.89
N ASP A 266 -14.32 42.31 19.86
CA ASP A 266 -14.67 43.22 18.77
C ASP A 266 -14.09 42.66 17.46
N ALA A 267 -14.90 42.63 16.40
CA ALA A 267 -14.48 42.15 15.09
C ALA A 267 -13.68 43.24 14.36
N LYS A 268 -12.41 42.91 14.05
CA LYS A 268 -11.47 43.71 13.25
C LYS A 268 -10.91 42.82 12.14
N ALA A 269 -10.23 43.42 11.18
CA ALA A 269 -9.59 42.68 10.10
C ALA A 269 -8.77 41.48 10.67
N ASP A 270 -7.93 41.74 11.68
CA ASP A 270 -7.18 40.72 12.38
C ASP A 270 -7.73 40.59 13.82
N THR A 271 -8.62 39.63 14.02
CA THR A 271 -9.22 39.37 15.35
C THR A 271 -8.61 38.14 16.01
N VAL A 272 -8.17 38.30 17.25
CA VAL A 272 -7.59 37.19 18.04
C VAL A 272 -8.39 36.96 19.32
N ILE A 273 -8.83 35.74 19.53
CA ILE A 273 -9.46 35.28 20.78
C ILE A 273 -8.55 34.22 21.40
N SER A 274 -8.21 34.42 22.70
CA SER A 274 -7.36 33.46 23.42
C SER A 274 -8.10 32.89 24.66
N PHE A 275 -8.14 31.58 24.73
CA PHE A 275 -8.58 30.81 25.92
C PHE A 275 -7.37 30.31 26.67
N LYS A 276 -7.39 30.33 27.99
CA LYS A 276 -6.27 29.92 28.85
C LYS A 276 -6.75 28.98 29.94
N GLY A 277 -5.91 28.02 30.33
CA GLY A 277 -6.19 27.13 31.43
C GLY A 277 -7.35 26.17 31.16
N LEU A 278 -7.52 25.76 29.91
CA LEU A 278 -8.53 24.76 29.55
C LEU A 278 -8.10 23.39 30.10
N ASP A 279 -9.04 22.74 30.79
CA ASP A 279 -8.91 21.36 31.25
C ASP A 279 -9.54 20.44 30.20
N VAL A 280 -8.72 19.90 29.34
CA VAL A 280 -9.13 19.10 28.18
C VAL A 280 -8.22 17.89 28.02
N ILE A 281 -8.76 16.82 27.39
CA ILE A 281 -8.02 15.61 27.04
C ILE A 281 -7.27 15.86 25.75
N SER A 282 -5.98 15.54 25.72
CA SER A 282 -5.16 15.69 24.52
C SER A 282 -5.50 14.65 23.45
N TRP A 283 -5.48 15.09 22.19
CA TRP A 283 -5.70 14.24 21.03
C TRP A 283 -4.45 13.41 20.70
N ASN A 284 -4.63 12.16 20.39
CA ASN A 284 -3.62 11.29 19.78
C ASN A 284 -4.31 10.19 18.96
N ALA A 285 -3.56 9.42 18.13
CA ALA A 285 -4.13 8.41 17.24
C ALA A 285 -4.80 7.22 17.95
N GLU A 286 -4.47 6.98 19.22
CA GLU A 286 -5.07 5.90 20.04
C GLU A 286 -6.32 6.39 20.81
N ILE A 287 -6.35 7.69 21.15
CA ILE A 287 -7.45 8.37 21.87
C ILE A 287 -7.73 9.69 21.15
N PRO A 288 -8.47 9.69 20.03
CA PRO A 288 -8.67 10.87 19.18
C PRO A 288 -9.76 11.81 19.72
N THR A 289 -9.56 12.35 20.91
CA THR A 289 -10.51 13.27 21.55
C THR A 289 -10.56 14.60 20.80
N LEU A 290 -11.75 14.96 20.31
CA LEU A 290 -12.01 16.21 19.60
C LEU A 290 -13.05 17.04 20.33
N TYR A 291 -12.82 18.35 20.30
CA TYR A 291 -13.75 19.37 20.77
C TYR A 291 -14.33 20.12 19.57
N THR A 292 -15.57 20.58 19.66
CA THR A 292 -16.20 21.35 18.60
C THR A 292 -16.12 22.83 18.92
N ALA A 293 -15.51 23.60 18.02
CA ALA A 293 -15.55 25.07 18.08
C ALA A 293 -16.59 25.60 17.10
N TYR A 294 -17.46 26.44 17.59
CA TYR A 294 -18.32 27.32 16.77
C TYR A 294 -17.76 28.73 16.87
N THR A 295 -17.38 29.31 15.72
CA THR A 295 -16.91 30.69 15.64
C THR A 295 -17.87 31.48 14.78
N SER A 296 -18.58 32.44 15.41
CA SER A 296 -19.67 33.21 14.81
C SER A 296 -19.36 34.68 14.79
N LEU A 297 -19.66 35.30 13.67
CA LEU A 297 -19.60 36.76 13.46
C LEU A 297 -20.99 37.38 13.67
N TYR A 298 -21.10 38.42 14.49
CA TYR A 298 -22.32 39.08 14.81
C TYR A 298 -22.28 40.56 14.44
N ARG A 299 -23.47 41.09 14.14
CA ARG A 299 -23.73 42.54 14.04
C ARG A 299 -24.81 42.91 15.05
N GLY A 300 -24.42 43.50 16.18
CA GLY A 300 -25.31 43.57 17.34
C GLY A 300 -25.69 42.17 17.79
N ASP A 301 -26.98 41.83 17.84
CA ASP A 301 -27.50 40.52 18.18
C ASP A 301 -27.69 39.58 16.96
N ASP A 302 -27.58 40.13 15.76
CA ASP A 302 -27.82 39.38 14.53
C ASP A 302 -26.57 38.58 14.15
N GLU A 303 -26.72 37.25 14.02
CA GLU A 303 -25.68 36.35 13.53
C GLU A 303 -25.51 36.54 12.02
N VAL A 304 -24.28 36.80 11.58
CA VAL A 304 -23.93 37.07 10.17
C VAL A 304 -23.37 35.84 9.49
N MET A 305 -22.55 35.11 10.22
CA MET A 305 -21.85 33.91 9.69
C MET A 305 -21.36 33.05 10.84
N THR A 306 -21.43 31.71 10.69
CA THR A 306 -20.88 30.74 11.65
C THR A 306 -20.05 29.68 10.95
N LEU A 307 -18.94 29.34 11.59
CA LEU A 307 -18.07 28.22 11.23
C LEU A 307 -18.10 27.16 12.33
N ARG A 308 -18.01 25.89 11.94
CA ARG A 308 -17.76 24.75 12.81
C ARG A 308 -16.41 24.12 12.51
N ASN A 309 -15.56 23.94 13.52
CA ASN A 309 -14.29 23.25 13.39
C ASN A 309 -14.13 22.23 14.51
N TYR A 310 -13.46 21.11 14.20
CA TYR A 310 -13.00 20.17 15.22
C TYR A 310 -11.61 20.55 15.66
N ILE A 311 -11.40 20.52 16.98
CA ILE A 311 -10.13 20.90 17.62
C ILE A 311 -9.61 19.74 18.43
N GLY A 312 -8.42 19.25 18.11
CA GLY A 312 -7.66 18.33 18.94
C GLY A 312 -6.49 19.06 19.60
N PHE A 313 -6.38 18.96 20.91
CA PHE A 313 -5.27 19.53 21.66
C PHE A 313 -4.09 18.58 21.65
N LYS A 314 -2.97 18.97 21.05
CA LYS A 314 -1.76 18.14 21.00
C LYS A 314 -0.49 18.98 21.09
N THR A 315 0.60 18.32 21.48
CA THR A 315 1.95 18.85 21.32
C THR A 315 2.79 17.89 20.49
N VAL A 316 3.57 18.41 19.57
CA VAL A 316 4.58 17.65 18.84
C VAL A 316 5.94 18.26 19.18
N LYS A 317 6.91 17.42 19.57
CA LYS A 317 8.24 17.90 19.95
C LYS A 317 9.30 16.85 19.61
N ILE A 318 10.46 17.31 19.21
CA ILE A 318 11.66 16.49 19.14
C ILE A 318 12.47 16.76 20.42
N LYS A 319 12.64 15.72 21.26
CA LYS A 319 13.47 15.75 22.45
C LYS A 319 14.79 15.03 22.18
N LYS A 320 15.86 15.78 21.94
CA LYS A 320 17.14 15.30 21.44
C LYS A 320 16.98 14.67 20.05
N ASP A 321 16.85 13.35 19.98
CA ASP A 321 16.70 12.53 18.81
C ASP A 321 15.42 11.70 18.80
N VAL A 322 14.50 11.98 19.73
CA VAL A 322 13.22 11.25 19.86
C VAL A 322 12.05 12.13 19.48
N PHE A 323 11.27 11.68 18.53
CA PHE A 323 10.02 12.32 18.12
C PHE A 323 8.91 11.98 19.11
N THR A 324 8.24 13.00 19.63
CA THR A 324 7.20 12.82 20.65
C THR A 324 5.90 13.54 20.31
N VAL A 325 4.77 12.88 20.60
CA VAL A 325 3.44 13.48 20.65
C VAL A 325 2.98 13.46 22.09
N ASN A 326 2.47 14.58 22.61
CA ASN A 326 2.03 14.74 24.00
C ASN A 326 3.06 14.20 25.01
N GLY A 327 4.34 14.42 24.73
CA GLY A 327 5.46 14.02 25.58
C GLY A 327 5.86 12.53 25.51
N LYS A 328 5.14 11.68 24.77
CA LYS A 328 5.43 10.26 24.58
C LYS A 328 6.12 10.01 23.24
N ALA A 329 7.14 9.17 23.22
CA ALA A 329 7.76 8.69 21.99
C ALA A 329 6.76 7.83 21.21
N ILE A 330 6.45 8.18 19.97
CA ILE A 330 5.50 7.40 19.16
C ILE A 330 6.24 6.45 18.21
N LYS A 331 5.49 5.46 17.71
CA LYS A 331 5.89 4.62 16.58
C LYS A 331 4.88 4.81 15.46
N VAL A 332 5.39 5.18 14.27
CA VAL A 332 4.59 5.37 13.06
C VAL A 332 4.39 4.00 12.41
N LYS A 333 3.21 3.42 12.62
CA LYS A 333 2.69 2.21 11.95
C LYS A 333 1.92 2.69 10.74
N GLY A 334 2.64 3.14 9.73
CA GLY A 334 2.09 3.94 8.63
C GLY A 334 1.98 3.22 7.30
N VAL A 335 1.17 3.83 6.43
CA VAL A 335 1.07 3.52 5.00
C VAL A 335 1.15 4.82 4.20
N ASN A 336 1.63 4.75 2.96
CA ASN A 336 1.49 5.81 1.98
C ASN A 336 0.12 5.68 1.32
N HIS A 337 -0.54 6.80 1.03
CA HIS A 337 -1.88 6.81 0.47
C HIS A 337 -2.02 7.80 -0.67
N HIS A 338 -2.32 7.29 -1.86
CA HIS A 338 -2.77 8.06 -3.00
C HIS A 338 -4.30 8.18 -3.02
N ASP A 339 -4.83 9.36 -3.43
CA ASP A 339 -6.24 9.51 -3.80
C ASP A 339 -6.46 8.76 -5.12
N THR A 340 -6.74 7.46 -5.05
CA THR A 340 -6.97 6.61 -6.22
C THR A 340 -8.17 5.68 -6.05
N GLN A 341 -9.03 5.66 -7.07
CA GLN A 341 -10.20 4.79 -7.14
C GLN A 341 -10.25 4.11 -8.51
N TYR A 342 -10.33 2.79 -8.54
CA TYR A 342 -10.16 1.99 -9.76
C TYR A 342 -11.17 2.29 -10.90
N LYS A 343 -12.34 2.87 -10.60
CA LYS A 343 -13.34 3.28 -11.58
C LYS A 343 -13.23 4.75 -11.99
N THR A 344 -12.92 5.61 -11.03
CA THR A 344 -13.02 7.07 -11.17
C THR A 344 -11.67 7.79 -11.14
N GLY A 345 -10.55 7.03 -11.02
CA GLY A 345 -9.21 7.62 -11.01
C GLY A 345 -8.97 8.49 -9.79
N TYR A 346 -8.60 9.74 -9.98
CA TYR A 346 -8.32 10.71 -8.91
C TYR A 346 -9.55 11.08 -8.07
N VAL A 347 -10.74 10.77 -8.54
CA VAL A 347 -11.99 11.16 -7.88
C VAL A 347 -12.32 10.18 -6.77
N MET A 348 -12.15 10.61 -5.53
CA MET A 348 -12.54 9.89 -4.32
C MET A 348 -13.82 10.44 -3.74
N SER A 349 -14.84 9.59 -3.59
CA SER A 349 -16.05 9.98 -2.85
C SER A 349 -15.78 10.02 -1.35
N PHE A 350 -16.65 10.69 -0.58
CA PHE A 350 -16.56 10.67 0.88
C PHE A 350 -16.61 9.24 1.45
N ASP A 351 -17.45 8.38 0.86
CA ASP A 351 -17.58 6.97 1.29
C ASP A 351 -16.30 6.17 0.97
N ASP A 352 -15.59 6.46 -0.15
CA ASP A 352 -14.30 5.83 -0.46
C ASP A 352 -13.23 6.24 0.55
N LEU A 353 -13.13 7.54 0.88
CA LEU A 353 -12.18 8.05 1.87
C LEU A 353 -12.44 7.45 3.26
N GLU A 354 -13.71 7.41 3.69
CA GLU A 354 -14.07 6.84 4.99
C GLU A 354 -13.81 5.32 5.02
N LYS A 355 -14.06 4.61 3.91
CA LYS A 355 -13.76 3.18 3.77
C LYS A 355 -12.27 2.90 3.94
N ASP A 356 -11.41 3.66 3.27
CA ASP A 356 -9.96 3.48 3.36
C ASP A 356 -9.47 3.69 4.80
N ILE A 357 -9.89 4.77 5.45
CA ILE A 357 -9.50 5.06 6.84
C ILE A 357 -9.98 3.98 7.82
N LYS A 358 -11.23 3.53 7.70
CA LYS A 358 -11.76 2.44 8.54
C LYS A 358 -10.99 1.14 8.33
N LEU A 359 -10.66 0.83 7.07
CA LEU A 359 -9.87 -0.36 6.74
C LEU A 359 -8.47 -0.26 7.32
N MET A 360 -7.78 0.88 7.17
CA MET A 360 -6.49 1.14 7.80
C MET A 360 -6.54 0.92 9.32
N LYS A 361 -7.56 1.45 9.99
CA LYS A 361 -7.74 1.27 11.44
C LYS A 361 -7.95 -0.20 11.83
N SER A 362 -8.73 -0.96 11.05
CA SER A 362 -8.95 -2.39 11.29
C SER A 362 -7.68 -3.25 11.09
N LEU A 363 -6.69 -2.70 10.37
CA LEU A 363 -5.38 -3.31 10.12
C LEU A 363 -4.27 -2.77 11.04
N ASN A 364 -4.63 -2.16 12.18
CA ASN A 364 -3.71 -1.61 13.17
C ASN A 364 -2.81 -0.46 12.68
N VAL A 365 -3.14 0.17 11.55
CA VAL A 365 -2.46 1.38 11.06
C VAL A 365 -2.80 2.55 11.98
N ASN A 366 -1.79 3.35 12.34
CA ASN A 366 -1.95 4.55 13.18
C ASN A 366 -1.50 5.83 12.49
N ALA A 367 -0.97 5.74 11.28
CA ALA A 367 -0.45 6.89 10.55
C ALA A 367 -0.62 6.75 9.04
N VAL A 368 -0.69 7.88 8.34
CA VAL A 368 -0.71 7.95 6.89
C VAL A 368 0.20 9.08 6.42
N ARG A 369 1.00 8.83 5.37
CA ARG A 369 1.63 9.90 4.58
C ARG A 369 0.76 10.13 3.35
N THR A 370 0.41 11.40 3.12
CA THR A 370 -0.42 11.80 1.97
C THR A 370 0.46 11.90 0.72
N SER A 371 0.80 10.76 0.17
CA SER A 371 1.69 10.66 -1.00
C SER A 371 0.92 11.03 -2.28
N HIS A 372 1.36 12.00 -3.12
CA HIS A 372 2.45 12.94 -2.81
C HIS A 372 1.92 14.37 -2.97
N TYR A 373 0.83 14.68 -2.29
CA TYR A 373 0.07 15.93 -2.41
C TYR A 373 -0.94 16.08 -1.26
N PRO A 374 -1.44 17.30 -1.00
CA PRO A 374 -2.55 17.50 -0.07
C PRO A 374 -3.81 16.78 -0.55
N PRO A 375 -4.38 15.83 0.25
CA PRO A 375 -5.51 15.02 -0.14
C PRO A 375 -6.82 15.85 -0.18
N ASP A 376 -7.95 15.21 -0.53
CA ASP A 376 -9.25 15.82 -0.30
C ASP A 376 -9.36 16.31 1.16
N PRO A 377 -9.81 17.55 1.43
CA PRO A 377 -9.89 18.07 2.79
C PRO A 377 -10.69 17.20 3.76
N ALA A 378 -11.67 16.42 3.27
CA ALA A 378 -12.43 15.49 4.10
C ALA A 378 -11.58 14.36 4.65
N PHE A 379 -10.54 13.92 3.92
CA PHE A 379 -9.64 12.87 4.38
C PHE A 379 -8.93 13.25 5.69
N LEU A 380 -8.41 14.48 5.77
CA LEU A 380 -7.73 14.96 6.98
C LEU A 380 -8.71 15.13 8.15
N ILE A 381 -9.94 15.57 7.89
CA ILE A 381 -10.98 15.64 8.92
C ILE A 381 -11.34 14.25 9.44
N LEU A 382 -11.43 13.27 8.56
CA LEU A 382 -11.64 11.87 8.94
C LEU A 382 -10.43 11.31 9.71
N CYS A 383 -9.20 11.66 9.36
CA CYS A 383 -8.00 11.32 10.15
C CYS A 383 -8.07 11.92 11.57
N ASP A 384 -8.54 13.17 11.71
CA ASP A 384 -8.79 13.78 13.03
C ASP A 384 -9.80 12.96 13.85
N ILE A 385 -10.90 12.51 13.21
CA ILE A 385 -12.02 11.81 13.87
C ILE A 385 -11.64 10.35 14.24
N TYR A 386 -11.03 9.62 13.30
CA TYR A 386 -10.72 8.19 13.49
C TYR A 386 -9.38 7.95 14.18
N GLY A 387 -8.55 8.97 14.34
CA GLY A 387 -7.25 8.88 15.00
C GLY A 387 -6.17 8.25 14.11
N LEU A 388 -5.77 8.97 13.07
CA LEU A 388 -4.56 8.67 12.30
C LEU A 388 -3.60 9.86 12.40
N TYR A 389 -2.33 9.61 12.69
CA TYR A 389 -1.30 10.62 12.50
C TYR A 389 -1.10 10.87 11.01
N VAL A 390 -0.88 12.12 10.64
CA VAL A 390 -0.69 12.52 9.24
C VAL A 390 0.68 13.15 9.06
N VAL A 391 1.39 12.68 8.06
CA VAL A 391 2.49 13.39 7.41
C VAL A 391 1.89 14.02 6.17
N ASP A 392 1.59 15.32 6.23
CA ASP A 392 0.93 16.05 5.15
C ASP A 392 1.96 16.57 4.17
N GLU A 393 1.80 16.24 2.88
CA GLU A 393 2.83 16.44 1.88
C GLU A 393 2.43 17.46 0.80
N ALA A 394 3.39 18.30 0.44
CA ALA A 394 3.21 19.30 -0.61
C ALA A 394 3.24 18.64 -2.00
N ASP A 395 2.40 19.13 -2.90
CA ASP A 395 2.26 18.69 -4.29
C ASP A 395 3.51 19.07 -5.12
N ILE A 396 4.65 18.44 -4.81
CA ILE A 396 5.95 18.72 -5.40
C ILE A 396 6.69 17.41 -5.66
N GLU A 397 6.82 17.05 -6.94
CA GLU A 397 7.67 15.96 -7.39
C GLU A 397 8.30 16.28 -8.76
N THR A 398 9.62 16.10 -8.87
CA THR A 398 10.37 16.34 -10.11
C THR A 398 11.19 15.13 -10.53
N HIS A 399 10.73 13.92 -10.21
CA HIS A 399 11.44 12.66 -10.41
C HIS A 399 11.92 12.48 -11.87
N GLY A 400 11.11 12.91 -12.85
CA GLY A 400 11.45 12.87 -14.27
C GLY A 400 12.76 13.60 -14.62
N CYS A 401 13.17 14.60 -13.86
CA CYS A 401 14.49 15.23 -14.05
C CYS A 401 15.66 14.31 -13.72
N GLY A 402 15.45 13.30 -12.86
CA GLY A 402 16.44 12.26 -12.54
C GLY A 402 16.62 11.23 -13.63
N CYS A 403 15.70 11.16 -14.60
CA CYS A 403 15.70 10.21 -15.70
C CYS A 403 16.34 10.82 -16.97
N ALA A 404 16.57 9.97 -17.98
CA ALA A 404 17.01 10.45 -19.29
C ALA A 404 15.92 11.34 -19.92
N PRO A 405 16.24 12.40 -20.63
CA PRO A 405 17.61 12.80 -21.06
C PRO A 405 18.41 13.59 -20.03
N HIS A 406 17.79 14.09 -18.96
CA HIS A 406 18.43 15.04 -18.02
C HIS A 406 19.42 14.37 -17.07
N ASN A 407 19.04 13.22 -16.47
CA ASN A 407 19.82 12.50 -15.46
C ASN A 407 20.32 13.41 -14.32
N ASN A 408 19.52 14.40 -13.94
CA ASN A 408 19.83 15.39 -12.92
C ASN A 408 18.57 15.73 -12.09
N ILE A 409 18.35 15.00 -11.03
CA ILE A 409 17.19 15.20 -10.13
C ILE A 409 17.15 16.61 -9.51
N ASP A 410 18.28 17.30 -9.41
CA ASP A 410 18.38 18.65 -8.84
C ASP A 410 18.16 19.77 -9.88
N LEU A 411 17.86 19.44 -11.13
CA LEU A 411 17.74 20.40 -12.24
C LEU A 411 16.78 21.55 -11.91
N ILE A 412 15.62 21.24 -11.39
CA ILE A 412 14.56 22.20 -11.03
C ILE A 412 14.80 22.75 -9.62
N SER A 413 15.05 21.89 -8.65
CA SER A 413 15.16 22.28 -7.23
C SER A 413 16.34 23.19 -6.92
N HIS A 414 17.36 23.19 -7.76
CA HIS A 414 18.52 24.07 -7.63
C HIS A 414 18.30 25.45 -8.26
N ASP A 415 17.40 25.59 -9.23
CA ASP A 415 17.10 26.87 -9.88
C ASP A 415 16.04 27.67 -9.12
N LEU A 416 16.46 28.71 -8.41
CA LEU A 416 15.59 29.60 -7.62
C LEU A 416 14.46 30.29 -8.43
N LYS A 417 14.49 30.24 -9.76
CA LYS A 417 13.36 30.70 -10.57
C LYS A 417 12.08 29.87 -10.34
N TRP A 418 12.25 28.63 -9.90
CA TRP A 418 11.14 27.74 -9.52
C TRP A 418 10.62 27.97 -8.09
N ALA A 419 11.40 28.65 -7.24
CA ALA A 419 11.04 28.84 -5.84
C ALA A 419 9.63 29.43 -5.61
N PRO A 420 9.11 30.38 -6.42
CA PRO A 420 7.74 30.86 -6.26
C PRO A 420 6.68 29.73 -6.35
N ARG A 421 6.82 28.79 -7.31
CA ARG A 421 5.92 27.65 -7.47
C ARG A 421 6.04 26.63 -6.32
N TYR A 422 7.26 26.38 -5.84
CA TYR A 422 7.48 25.55 -4.66
C TYR A 422 6.80 26.14 -3.42
N LEU A 423 7.03 27.46 -3.19
CA LEU A 423 6.46 28.17 -2.07
C LEU A 423 4.93 28.25 -2.14
N ASP A 424 4.34 28.49 -3.32
CA ASP A 424 2.89 28.52 -3.48
C ASP A 424 2.24 27.20 -3.03
N ARG A 425 2.80 26.06 -3.48
CA ARG A 425 2.30 24.71 -3.13
C ARG A 425 2.38 24.46 -1.62
N VAL A 426 3.52 24.73 -1.00
CA VAL A 426 3.71 24.57 0.45
C VAL A 426 2.84 25.53 1.25
N LYS A 427 2.73 26.79 0.83
CA LYS A 427 1.88 27.78 1.49
C LYS A 427 0.40 27.36 1.45
N ARG A 428 -0.10 26.92 0.29
CA ARG A 428 -1.50 26.51 0.15
C ARG A 428 -1.81 25.26 0.97
N MET A 429 -0.94 24.25 0.98
CA MET A 429 -1.04 23.09 1.89
C MET A 429 -1.14 23.58 3.34
N TYR A 430 -0.15 24.34 3.82
CA TYR A 430 -0.11 24.83 5.19
C TYR A 430 -1.35 25.67 5.55
N GLN A 431 -1.72 26.65 4.73
CA GLN A 431 -2.87 27.52 5.01
C GLN A 431 -4.17 26.73 5.11
N ARG A 432 -4.36 25.75 4.21
CA ARG A 432 -5.55 24.92 4.18
C ARG A 432 -5.67 24.02 5.43
N ASP A 433 -4.55 23.41 5.88
CA ASP A 433 -4.57 22.25 6.77
C ASP A 433 -4.01 22.52 8.18
N ARG A 434 -3.43 23.69 8.43
CA ARG A 434 -2.72 24.04 9.70
C ARG A 434 -3.53 23.86 10.98
N SER A 435 -4.85 23.77 10.92
CA SER A 435 -5.71 23.55 12.08
C SER A 435 -6.04 22.08 12.33
N ARG A 436 -5.52 21.13 11.52
CA ARG A 436 -5.83 19.70 11.66
C ARG A 436 -5.11 19.07 12.86
N ALA A 437 -5.85 18.34 13.67
CA ALA A 437 -5.32 17.66 14.85
C ALA A 437 -4.39 16.50 14.46
N SER A 438 -4.67 15.81 13.37
CA SER A 438 -3.94 14.65 12.85
C SER A 438 -2.52 14.96 12.37
N ILE A 439 -2.26 16.16 11.86
CA ILE A 439 -0.94 16.50 11.27
C ILE A 439 0.11 16.58 12.35
N ILE A 440 1.12 15.72 12.28
CA ILE A 440 2.27 15.68 13.18
C ILE A 440 3.59 16.08 12.53
N MET A 441 3.62 16.13 11.20
CA MET A 441 4.81 16.49 10.43
C MET A 441 4.41 17.05 9.06
N TRP A 442 5.12 18.08 8.60
CA TRP A 442 5.02 18.60 7.26
C TRP A 442 6.06 17.97 6.36
N SER A 443 5.69 17.63 5.13
CA SER A 443 6.59 17.13 4.10
C SER A 443 6.69 18.12 2.92
N LEU A 444 7.92 18.37 2.46
CA LEU A 444 8.19 19.34 1.40
C LEU A 444 8.08 18.74 -0.02
N GLY A 445 7.46 17.58 -0.14
CA GLY A 445 7.28 16.88 -1.40
C GLY A 445 8.04 15.56 -1.46
N ASN A 446 8.11 15.00 -2.66
CA ASN A 446 8.69 13.70 -2.96
C ASN A 446 9.68 13.82 -4.12
N GLU A 447 10.76 13.04 -4.11
CA GLU A 447 11.73 12.85 -5.21
C GLU A 447 11.98 14.06 -6.12
N ALA A 448 12.11 15.25 -5.52
CA ALA A 448 12.21 16.53 -6.18
C ALA A 448 13.60 17.20 -6.00
N GLY A 449 14.64 16.40 -5.99
CA GLY A 449 15.99 16.87 -5.67
C GLY A 449 16.13 17.25 -4.20
N GLY A 450 17.00 18.18 -3.85
CA GLY A 450 17.21 18.46 -2.44
C GLY A 450 17.89 19.79 -2.14
N TYR A 451 17.50 20.88 -2.81
CA TYR A 451 18.28 22.11 -2.76
C TYR A 451 17.45 23.37 -2.47
N ALA A 452 17.86 24.48 -3.10
CA ALA A 452 17.55 25.83 -2.74
C ALA A 452 16.03 26.14 -2.67
N CYS A 453 15.22 25.49 -3.51
CA CYS A 453 13.76 25.71 -3.49
C CYS A 453 13.12 25.09 -2.23
N GLN A 454 13.52 23.87 -1.85
CA GLN A 454 13.05 23.23 -0.62
C GLN A 454 13.51 23.99 0.63
N ASP A 455 14.74 24.55 0.60
CA ASP A 455 15.22 25.37 1.71
C ASP A 455 14.33 26.59 1.97
N LYS A 456 13.82 27.24 0.89
CA LYS A 456 12.85 28.33 1.02
C LYS A 456 11.53 27.88 1.61
N CYS A 457 11.07 26.70 1.26
CA CYS A 457 9.88 26.10 1.83
C CYS A 457 10.05 25.76 3.32
N TYR A 458 11.20 25.17 3.69
CA TYR A 458 11.55 24.92 5.08
C TYR A 458 11.59 26.20 5.91
N GLU A 459 12.28 27.24 5.41
CA GLU A 459 12.36 28.55 6.09
C GLU A 459 10.97 29.12 6.35
N PHE A 460 10.08 29.07 5.37
CA PHE A 460 8.69 29.52 5.51
C PHE A 460 7.93 28.76 6.59
N LEU A 461 7.92 27.40 6.55
CA LEU A 461 7.20 26.62 7.54
C LEU A 461 7.78 26.77 8.93
N HIS A 462 9.11 26.86 9.06
CA HIS A 462 9.77 27.05 10.35
C HIS A 462 9.46 28.43 10.98
N GLU A 463 9.23 29.45 10.16
CA GLU A 463 8.77 30.76 10.62
C GLU A 463 7.29 30.73 11.07
N CYS A 464 6.42 30.13 10.27
CA CYS A 464 4.96 30.14 10.51
C CYS A 464 4.52 29.14 11.58
N CYS A 465 5.15 27.97 11.65
CA CYS A 465 4.72 26.84 12.44
C CYS A 465 5.90 26.04 13.05
N PRO A 466 6.72 26.68 13.91
CA PRO A 466 7.90 26.03 14.47
C PRO A 466 7.58 24.85 15.40
N GLU A 467 6.32 24.67 15.75
CA GLU A 467 5.86 23.60 16.65
C GLU A 467 5.61 22.26 15.93
N ILE A 468 5.47 22.23 14.60
CA ILE A 468 5.30 20.99 13.83
C ILE A 468 6.56 20.76 13.00
N PRO A 469 7.27 19.64 13.23
CA PRO A 469 8.50 19.33 12.50
C PRO A 469 8.30 19.19 11.00
N VAL A 470 9.37 19.46 10.25
CA VAL A 470 9.42 19.36 8.79
C VAL A 470 10.42 18.28 8.39
N HIS A 471 10.04 17.45 7.42
CA HIS A 471 10.94 16.52 6.77
C HIS A 471 10.94 16.66 5.25
N TYR A 472 11.97 16.14 4.63
CA TYR A 472 12.07 15.89 3.20
C TYR A 472 13.23 14.91 2.95
N GLU A 473 12.98 13.82 2.22
CA GLU A 473 13.95 12.72 2.06
C GLU A 473 15.17 13.13 1.21
N GLY A 474 14.95 13.88 0.12
CA GLY A 474 15.99 14.25 -0.82
C GLY A 474 17.10 15.08 -0.23
N VAL A 475 16.87 15.82 0.86
CA VAL A 475 17.84 16.68 1.51
C VAL A 475 19.02 15.91 2.14
N ILE A 476 18.88 14.60 2.38
CA ILE A 476 19.97 13.76 2.90
C ILE A 476 21.19 13.73 1.95
N ARG A 477 20.99 14.00 0.67
CA ARG A 477 22.03 14.03 -0.37
C ARG A 477 22.80 15.34 -0.42
N THR A 478 22.36 16.36 0.29
CA THR A 478 22.93 17.71 0.28
C THR A 478 23.84 17.96 1.48
N ALA A 479 24.50 19.11 1.52
CA ALA A 479 25.33 19.54 2.65
C ALA A 479 24.48 19.80 3.92
N ARG A 480 23.20 20.07 3.79
CA ARG A 480 22.26 20.27 4.89
C ARG A 480 21.92 18.97 5.62
N HIS A 481 21.93 17.84 4.92
CA HIS A 481 21.69 16.46 5.34
C HIS A 481 20.27 16.14 5.84
N SER A 482 19.59 17.02 6.55
CA SER A 482 18.21 16.84 7.02
C SER A 482 17.64 18.15 7.53
N TYR A 483 16.31 18.23 7.57
CA TYR A 483 15.58 19.27 8.28
C TYR A 483 15.41 18.88 9.77
N ASP A 484 14.17 18.77 10.28
CA ASP A 484 13.98 18.42 11.70
C ASP A 484 14.10 16.92 11.95
N VAL A 485 13.70 16.11 10.96
CA VAL A 485 13.72 14.65 10.96
C VAL A 485 14.61 14.15 9.82
N VAL A 486 15.42 13.14 10.07
CA VAL A 486 16.11 12.41 9.01
C VAL A 486 15.14 11.41 8.43
N SER A 487 14.78 11.56 7.16
CA SER A 487 13.98 10.58 6.44
C SER A 487 14.72 9.98 5.25
N GLU A 488 14.41 8.74 4.97
CA GLU A 488 14.93 8.00 3.81
C GLU A 488 13.85 7.06 3.29
N MET A 489 14.05 6.58 2.06
CA MET A 489 13.26 5.55 1.42
C MET A 489 14.04 4.23 1.40
N TYR A 490 13.34 3.12 1.61
CA TYR A 490 13.81 1.74 1.38
C TYR A 490 15.15 1.39 2.02
N THR A 491 15.49 1.98 3.13
CA THR A 491 16.71 1.67 3.87
C THR A 491 16.66 0.26 4.44
N ASN A 492 17.68 -0.56 4.17
CA ASN A 492 17.71 -1.95 4.63
C ASN A 492 17.84 -2.08 6.16
N HIS A 493 17.42 -3.21 6.71
CA HIS A 493 17.38 -3.54 8.13
C HIS A 493 18.70 -3.21 8.87
N ALA A 494 19.85 -3.58 8.30
CA ALA A 494 21.16 -3.35 8.92
C ALA A 494 21.47 -1.85 9.06
N ASN A 495 21.11 -1.04 8.07
CA ASN A 495 21.32 0.40 8.11
C ASN A 495 20.32 1.09 9.04
N VAL A 496 19.06 0.62 9.10
CA VAL A 496 18.08 1.09 10.09
C VAL A 496 18.58 0.82 11.51
N GLU A 497 19.11 -0.37 11.78
CA GLU A 497 19.71 -0.68 13.09
C GLU A 497 20.94 0.20 13.39
N ARG A 498 21.77 0.51 12.38
CA ARG A 498 22.88 1.44 12.53
C ARG A 498 22.43 2.87 12.85
N CYS A 499 21.27 3.32 12.30
CA CYS A 499 20.65 4.58 12.70
C CYS A 499 20.21 4.54 14.17
N GLY A 500 19.52 3.46 14.58
CA GLY A 500 19.12 3.25 15.98
C GLY A 500 20.30 3.30 16.96
N LYS A 501 21.46 2.73 16.57
CA LYS A 501 22.71 2.72 17.35
C LYS A 501 23.54 3.99 17.22
N HIS A 502 23.15 4.97 16.41
CA HIS A 502 23.95 6.17 16.06
C HIS A 502 25.32 5.84 15.41
N THR A 503 25.41 4.74 14.68
CA THR A 503 26.66 4.27 14.06
C THR A 503 26.73 4.44 12.55
N ARG A 504 25.65 5.00 11.94
CA ARG A 504 25.56 5.18 10.47
C ARG A 504 26.32 6.41 9.97
N GLY A 505 26.66 7.35 10.86
CA GLY A 505 27.42 8.54 10.54
C GLY A 505 26.78 9.84 11.09
N LYS A 506 27.55 10.95 11.06
CA LYS A 506 27.14 12.22 11.68
C LYS A 506 25.88 12.84 11.08
N ARG A 507 25.58 12.59 9.80
CA ARG A 507 24.35 13.11 9.14
C ARG A 507 23.07 12.51 9.68
N TYR A 508 23.14 11.38 10.40
CA TYR A 508 22.00 10.66 10.99
C TYR A 508 21.81 10.94 12.48
N THR A 509 22.59 11.84 13.07
CA THR A 509 22.56 12.12 14.51
C THR A 509 22.75 13.61 14.80
N PRO A 510 22.14 14.18 15.84
CA PRO A 510 21.19 13.57 16.78
C PRO A 510 19.73 13.91 16.44
N LYS A 511 19.17 13.32 15.40
CA LYS A 511 17.77 13.56 14.95
C LYS A 511 16.98 12.26 14.91
N PRO A 512 15.65 12.32 15.01
CA PRO A 512 14.80 11.15 14.79
C PRO A 512 14.99 10.60 13.37
N PHE A 513 14.82 9.28 13.20
CA PHE A 513 14.90 8.62 11.90
C PHE A 513 13.55 8.06 11.51
N PHE A 514 13.09 8.38 10.29
CA PHE A 514 11.81 8.02 9.73
C PHE A 514 11.99 7.41 8.34
N LEU A 515 11.31 6.30 8.06
CA LEU A 515 11.20 5.75 6.72
C LEU A 515 9.92 6.27 6.06
N CYS A 516 10.04 7.32 5.25
CA CYS A 516 8.85 7.86 4.56
C CYS A 516 8.29 6.85 3.55
N GLU A 517 9.15 5.95 3.05
CA GLU A 517 8.77 4.77 2.28
C GLU A 517 9.64 3.58 2.68
N TYR A 518 9.02 2.40 2.83
CA TYR A 518 9.72 1.14 3.04
C TYR A 518 8.82 -0.04 2.72
N ALA A 519 9.39 -1.24 2.68
CA ALA A 519 8.65 -2.49 2.53
C ALA A 519 7.69 -2.43 1.34
N HIS A 520 8.24 -2.16 0.13
CA HIS A 520 7.46 -2.06 -1.12
C HIS A 520 6.58 -3.29 -1.31
N ALA A 521 5.26 -3.09 -1.41
CA ALA A 521 4.26 -4.16 -1.25
C ALA A 521 3.86 -4.85 -2.56
N MET A 522 4.57 -4.60 -3.63
CA MET A 522 4.26 -5.10 -4.98
C MET A 522 4.16 -6.61 -5.05
N GLY A 523 3.00 -7.12 -5.48
CA GLY A 523 2.75 -8.55 -5.67
C GLY A 523 2.84 -9.37 -4.40
N VAL A 524 3.55 -10.52 -4.45
CA VAL A 524 3.80 -11.35 -3.25
C VAL A 524 4.78 -10.62 -2.33
N GLY A 525 4.27 -9.97 -1.30
CA GLY A 525 5.07 -9.17 -0.37
C GLY A 525 4.21 -8.30 0.55
N PRO A 526 4.84 -7.44 1.38
CA PRO A 526 6.30 -7.28 1.56
C PRO A 526 6.91 -8.31 2.51
N GLY A 527 8.10 -8.80 2.19
CA GLY A 527 8.86 -9.69 3.06
C GLY A 527 9.72 -8.93 4.09
N GLY A 528 10.01 -9.58 5.23
CA GLY A 528 10.90 -9.05 6.26
C GLY A 528 10.31 -7.90 7.09
N LEU A 529 8.99 -7.74 7.12
CA LEU A 529 8.32 -6.65 7.83
C LEU A 529 8.44 -6.81 9.35
N GLU A 530 8.31 -8.01 9.88
CA GLU A 530 8.47 -8.29 11.32
C GLU A 530 9.88 -7.93 11.80
N GLU A 531 10.92 -8.23 11.01
CA GLU A 531 12.31 -7.91 11.32
C GLU A 531 12.57 -6.40 11.39
N TYR A 532 11.93 -5.59 10.56
CA TYR A 532 11.95 -4.13 10.71
C TYR A 532 11.36 -3.70 12.05
N TRP A 533 10.20 -4.27 12.44
CA TRP A 533 9.51 -3.86 13.66
C TRP A 533 10.23 -4.29 14.92
N GLN A 534 10.94 -5.41 14.92
CA GLN A 534 11.86 -5.77 16.00
C GLN A 534 12.95 -4.71 16.20
N ILE A 535 13.48 -4.13 15.11
CA ILE A 535 14.47 -3.05 15.19
C ILE A 535 13.81 -1.74 15.66
N PHE A 536 12.64 -1.38 15.15
CA PHE A 536 11.96 -0.13 15.53
C PHE A 536 11.59 -0.10 17.02
N TYR A 537 11.12 -1.21 17.58
CA TYR A 537 10.82 -1.27 19.00
C TYR A 537 12.07 -1.17 19.90
N LYS A 538 13.20 -1.62 19.42
CA LYS A 538 14.45 -1.64 20.17
C LYS A 538 15.05 -0.24 20.42
N TYR A 539 14.79 0.75 19.57
CA TYR A 539 15.40 2.07 19.63
C TYR A 539 14.35 3.18 19.58
N GLN A 540 14.38 4.11 20.56
CA GLN A 540 13.38 5.17 20.66
C GLN A 540 13.51 6.23 19.55
N ASN A 541 14.70 6.48 19.05
CA ASN A 541 15.00 7.44 17.97
C ASN A 541 14.51 6.97 16.60
N LEU A 542 14.13 5.70 16.45
CA LEU A 542 13.51 5.17 15.23
C LEU A 542 12.00 5.36 15.30
N MET A 543 11.46 6.19 14.42
CA MET A 543 10.03 6.49 14.41
C MET A 543 9.18 5.34 13.84
N GLY A 544 9.74 4.46 13.03
CA GLY A 544 9.00 3.54 12.15
C GLY A 544 8.93 4.10 10.73
N GLY A 545 7.83 3.86 10.01
CA GLY A 545 7.71 4.33 8.63
C GLY A 545 6.34 4.11 8.01
N CYS A 546 6.21 4.49 6.73
CA CYS A 546 5.02 4.27 5.93
C CYS A 546 5.32 3.26 4.81
N ILE A 547 4.60 2.14 4.78
CA ILE A 547 4.73 1.13 3.73
C ILE A 547 4.31 1.75 2.39
N TRP A 548 5.07 1.53 1.36
CA TRP A 548 4.70 1.83 -0.02
C TRP A 548 4.01 0.62 -0.63
N GLU A 549 2.73 0.63 -1.02
CA GLU A 549 1.76 1.67 -0.68
C GLU A 549 0.41 1.05 -0.28
N TRP A 550 -0.65 1.88 -0.14
CA TRP A 550 -1.95 1.40 0.33
C TRP A 550 -2.67 0.51 -0.66
N ALA A 551 -2.85 0.96 -1.91
CA ALA A 551 -3.71 0.26 -2.86
C ALA A 551 -3.12 0.19 -4.27
N ASP A 552 -3.27 -0.94 -4.94
CA ASP A 552 -2.96 -1.09 -6.35
C ASP A 552 -3.66 -0.01 -7.20
N HIS A 553 -2.92 0.63 -8.09
CA HIS A 553 -3.48 1.51 -9.11
C HIS A 553 -3.83 0.73 -10.36
N SER A 554 -5.05 0.89 -10.84
CA SER A 554 -5.48 0.27 -12.10
C SER A 554 -6.68 0.99 -12.71
N VAL A 555 -6.95 0.70 -13.97
CA VAL A 555 -8.19 1.08 -14.66
C VAL A 555 -9.10 -0.12 -14.74
N TYR A 556 -10.34 0.03 -14.27
CA TYR A 556 -11.32 -1.05 -14.29
C TYR A 556 -12.22 -0.98 -15.52
N HIS A 557 -12.39 -2.12 -16.17
CA HIS A 557 -13.25 -2.28 -17.34
C HIS A 557 -14.33 -3.33 -17.09
N ALA A 558 -15.53 -2.90 -16.71
CA ALA A 558 -16.63 -3.79 -16.37
C ALA A 558 -16.99 -4.81 -17.46
N ASN A 559 -16.89 -4.40 -18.73
CA ASN A 559 -17.22 -5.21 -19.90
C ASN A 559 -15.97 -5.47 -20.79
N GLY A 560 -14.77 -5.14 -20.31
CA GLY A 560 -13.52 -5.35 -21.05
C GLY A 560 -13.07 -6.82 -21.06
N LYS A 561 -12.21 -7.16 -22.03
CA LYS A 561 -11.52 -8.46 -22.04
C LYS A 561 -10.63 -8.59 -20.79
N LEU A 562 -9.92 -7.52 -20.44
CA LEU A 562 -9.18 -7.40 -19.20
C LEU A 562 -10.05 -6.63 -18.20
N LYS A 563 -10.14 -7.10 -16.97
CA LYS A 563 -10.89 -6.41 -15.90
C LYS A 563 -10.12 -5.26 -15.29
N TYR A 564 -8.82 -5.47 -15.06
CA TYR A 564 -7.89 -4.48 -14.53
C TYR A 564 -6.73 -4.31 -15.49
N THR A 565 -6.42 -3.06 -15.82
CA THR A 565 -5.33 -2.70 -16.72
C THR A 565 -4.32 -1.80 -16.02
N TYR A 566 -3.08 -1.86 -16.47
CA TYR A 566 -1.96 -1.09 -15.95
C TYR A 566 -1.16 -0.45 -17.11
N GLY A 567 0.03 0.08 -16.85
CA GLY A 567 0.83 0.77 -17.85
C GLY A 567 1.17 -0.08 -19.07
N GLY A 568 1.00 0.47 -20.26
CA GLY A 568 1.20 -0.18 -21.55
C GLY A 568 -0.06 -0.81 -22.16
N ASP A 569 -1.13 -0.97 -21.39
CA ASP A 569 -2.39 -1.58 -21.85
C ASP A 569 -3.26 -0.60 -22.66
N HIS A 570 -2.98 0.70 -22.58
CA HIS A 570 -3.80 1.75 -23.17
C HIS A 570 -3.19 2.35 -24.43
N GLY A 571 -2.03 1.81 -24.89
CA GLY A 571 -1.34 2.26 -26.10
C GLY A 571 -0.44 3.48 -25.90
N GLU A 572 -0.15 3.84 -24.67
CA GLU A 572 0.81 4.88 -24.32
C GLU A 572 2.23 4.50 -24.76
N TRP A 573 2.96 5.45 -25.34
CA TRP A 573 4.30 5.20 -25.87
C TRP A 573 5.41 5.16 -24.81
N ARG A 574 5.17 5.80 -23.64
CA ARG A 574 6.00 5.69 -22.42
C ARG A 574 5.14 5.14 -21.31
N HIS A 575 5.62 4.11 -20.65
CA HIS A 575 4.95 3.51 -19.49
C HIS A 575 5.91 2.66 -18.65
N ASP A 576 5.60 2.47 -17.38
CA ASP A 576 6.36 1.63 -16.45
C ASP A 576 5.66 0.29 -16.12
N GLY A 577 4.74 -0.14 -17.01
CA GLY A 577 4.10 -1.45 -16.94
C GLY A 577 3.26 -1.63 -15.69
N CYS A 578 3.43 -2.77 -15.03
CA CYS A 578 2.70 -3.12 -13.82
C CYS A 578 3.28 -2.52 -12.52
N PHE A 579 4.22 -1.55 -12.61
CA PHE A 579 4.85 -1.00 -11.40
C PHE A 579 3.86 -0.27 -10.48
N CYS A 580 2.70 0.13 -10.99
CA CYS A 580 1.58 0.72 -10.24
C CYS A 580 0.69 -0.30 -9.49
N VAL A 581 0.93 -1.60 -9.61
CA VAL A 581 0.18 -2.62 -8.86
C VAL A 581 1.03 -3.08 -7.68
N ASP A 582 1.25 -2.17 -6.74
CA ASP A 582 2.21 -2.27 -5.66
C ASP A 582 1.59 -2.00 -4.27
N GLY A 583 0.25 -2.11 -4.20
CA GLY A 583 -0.53 -1.88 -2.99
C GLY A 583 -0.56 -3.05 -2.02
N LEU A 584 -0.88 -2.73 -0.76
CA LEU A 584 -1.26 -3.69 0.29
C LEU A 584 -2.67 -4.26 0.06
N VAL A 585 -3.50 -3.56 -0.71
CA VAL A 585 -4.86 -4.00 -1.05
C VAL A 585 -5.08 -3.91 -2.55
N TYR A 586 -5.95 -4.79 -3.05
CA TYR A 586 -6.45 -4.72 -4.42
C TYR A 586 -7.15 -3.37 -4.69
N PRO A 587 -7.35 -2.97 -5.96
CA PRO A 587 -8.01 -1.71 -6.27
C PRO A 587 -9.42 -1.59 -5.69
N ASP A 588 -10.13 -2.71 -5.49
CA ASP A 588 -11.46 -2.79 -4.87
C ASP A 588 -11.45 -2.88 -3.33
N ARG A 589 -10.24 -2.80 -2.74
CA ARG A 589 -9.97 -2.83 -1.29
C ARG A 589 -10.11 -4.22 -0.64
N ARG A 590 -10.13 -5.32 -1.41
CA ARG A 590 -9.83 -6.64 -0.85
C ARG A 590 -8.37 -6.68 -0.40
N LEU A 591 -8.08 -7.46 0.64
CA LEU A 591 -6.74 -7.51 1.21
C LEU A 591 -5.81 -8.42 0.38
N HIS A 592 -4.60 -7.95 0.05
CA HIS A 592 -3.49 -8.82 -0.27
C HIS A 592 -2.98 -9.54 0.99
N THR A 593 -2.19 -10.58 0.79
CA THR A 593 -1.48 -11.25 1.89
C THR A 593 -0.60 -10.27 2.67
N GLY A 594 0.03 -9.30 2.01
CA GLY A 594 0.83 -8.25 2.63
C GLY A 594 0.07 -7.37 3.62
N ALA A 595 -1.21 -7.08 3.36
CA ALA A 595 -2.05 -6.34 4.32
C ALA A 595 -2.34 -7.16 5.58
N LYS A 596 -2.54 -8.47 5.43
CA LYS A 596 -2.75 -9.41 6.55
C LYS A 596 -1.47 -9.58 7.38
N GLU A 597 -0.31 -9.64 6.72
CA GLU A 597 1.02 -9.59 7.35
C GLU A 597 1.17 -8.31 8.17
N MET A 598 0.93 -7.15 7.56
CA MET A 598 1.01 -5.84 8.23
C MET A 598 0.10 -5.77 9.46
N LYS A 599 -1.15 -6.27 9.37
CA LYS A 599 -2.11 -6.30 10.50
C LYS A 599 -1.49 -6.92 11.74
N ASN A 600 -0.86 -8.09 11.58
CA ASN A 600 -0.26 -8.83 12.68
C ASN A 600 1.07 -8.22 13.14
N VAL A 601 1.88 -7.69 12.24
CA VAL A 601 3.12 -6.99 12.59
C VAL A 601 2.83 -5.69 13.36
N TYR A 602 1.76 -4.96 13.01
CA TYR A 602 1.34 -3.70 13.64
C TYR A 602 0.51 -3.90 14.93
N ARG A 603 0.29 -5.14 15.37
CA ARG A 603 -0.54 -5.44 16.53
C ARG A 603 -0.21 -4.59 17.75
N PRO A 604 -1.23 -4.19 18.56
CA PRO A 604 -1.05 -3.32 19.71
C PRO A 604 -0.48 -4.03 20.94
N VAL A 605 -0.51 -5.36 20.96
CA VAL A 605 0.05 -6.19 22.05
C VAL A 605 0.89 -7.29 21.44
N ARG A 606 1.99 -7.64 22.08
CA ARG A 606 2.88 -8.75 21.69
C ARG A 606 3.08 -9.69 22.85
N ALA A 607 3.00 -11.00 22.61
CA ALA A 607 3.27 -12.02 23.62
C ALA A 607 4.65 -12.66 23.44
N GLU A 608 5.18 -13.13 24.54
CA GLU A 608 6.35 -14.02 24.60
C GLU A 608 6.02 -15.20 25.50
N TYR A 609 6.27 -16.42 25.03
CA TYR A 609 6.08 -17.62 25.83
C TYR A 609 7.41 -18.14 26.38
N SER A 610 7.46 -18.40 27.68
CA SER A 610 8.57 -19.09 28.33
C SER A 610 8.08 -19.86 29.57
N ASP A 611 8.45 -21.13 29.67
CA ASP A 611 8.29 -21.96 30.87
C ASP A 611 6.89 -21.93 31.50
N GLY A 612 5.84 -22.09 30.71
CA GLY A 612 4.45 -22.12 31.18
C GLY A 612 3.88 -20.73 31.46
N LYS A 613 4.49 -19.67 30.93
CA LYS A 613 4.05 -18.29 31.12
C LYS A 613 3.93 -17.57 29.79
N LEU A 614 2.89 -16.77 29.65
CA LEU A 614 2.76 -15.76 28.60
C LEU A 614 3.00 -14.37 29.17
N THR A 615 3.98 -13.67 28.62
CA THR A 615 4.26 -12.27 28.97
C THR A 615 3.76 -11.37 27.84
N PHE A 616 2.74 -10.59 28.11
CA PHE A 616 2.17 -9.63 27.15
C PHE A 616 2.77 -8.25 27.37
N THR A 617 3.20 -7.62 26.27
CA THR A 617 3.71 -6.24 26.25
C THR A 617 2.73 -5.35 25.48
N ASN A 618 2.18 -4.32 26.12
CA ASN A 618 1.35 -3.31 25.47
C ASN A 618 2.25 -2.33 24.71
N THR A 619 2.18 -2.36 23.38
CA THR A 619 2.97 -1.46 22.51
C THR A 619 2.29 -0.11 22.22
N ASN A 620 1.06 0.11 22.70
CA ASN A 620 0.42 1.43 22.68
C ASN A 620 1.21 2.42 23.51
N ARG A 621 1.06 3.71 23.20
CA ARG A 621 1.74 4.81 23.89
C ARG A 621 0.85 5.57 24.86
N PHE A 622 -0.47 5.50 24.67
CA PHE A 622 -1.46 6.27 25.40
C PHE A 622 -2.55 5.39 26.01
N LYS A 623 -2.95 4.32 25.32
CA LYS A 623 -4.12 3.52 25.67
C LYS A 623 -3.75 2.27 26.46
N ASN A 624 -4.35 2.10 27.65
CA ASN A 624 -4.30 0.84 28.39
C ASN A 624 -4.93 -0.29 27.55
N SER A 625 -4.37 -1.51 27.62
CA SER A 625 -4.83 -2.65 26.83
C SER A 625 -6.11 -3.33 27.36
N SER A 626 -6.80 -2.77 28.35
CA SER A 626 -8.03 -3.36 28.95
C SER A 626 -9.19 -3.54 27.97
N TYR A 627 -9.12 -2.92 26.76
CA TYR A 627 -10.07 -3.14 25.69
C TYR A 627 -9.76 -4.39 24.85
N ILE A 628 -8.64 -5.08 25.14
CA ILE A 628 -8.18 -6.27 24.43
C ILE A 628 -8.38 -7.50 25.31
N THR A 629 -9.06 -8.48 24.77
CA THR A 629 -9.11 -9.84 25.28
C THR A 629 -8.14 -10.71 24.49
N ALA A 630 -7.26 -11.45 25.17
CA ALA A 630 -6.41 -12.46 24.57
C ALA A 630 -6.98 -13.85 24.85
N VAL A 631 -7.28 -14.59 23.80
CA VAL A 631 -7.63 -16.01 23.88
C VAL A 631 -6.39 -16.80 23.52
N TRP A 632 -5.92 -17.65 24.45
CA TRP A 632 -4.81 -18.57 24.15
C TRP A 632 -5.29 -20.01 24.09
N GLU A 633 -4.68 -20.78 23.19
CA GLU A 633 -4.98 -22.19 22.95
C GLU A 633 -3.68 -22.98 22.88
N ALA A 634 -3.49 -23.98 23.75
CA ALA A 634 -2.44 -24.97 23.58
C ALA A 634 -2.95 -26.09 22.66
N VAL A 635 -2.30 -26.25 21.51
CA VAL A 635 -2.72 -27.17 20.44
C VAL A 635 -1.66 -28.21 20.18
N LYS A 636 -2.06 -29.48 20.13
CA LYS A 636 -1.23 -30.62 19.73
C LYS A 636 -1.49 -30.97 18.26
N ASP A 637 -0.39 -31.22 17.53
CA ASP A 637 -0.41 -31.72 16.14
C ASP A 637 -1.33 -30.95 15.20
N GLY A 638 -1.41 -29.64 15.41
CA GLY A 638 -2.07 -28.67 14.50
C GLY A 638 -3.56 -28.42 14.77
N ASN A 639 -4.30 -29.34 15.42
CA ASN A 639 -5.76 -29.14 15.64
C ASN A 639 -6.32 -29.78 16.92
N ILE A 640 -5.52 -30.51 17.68
CA ILE A 640 -6.01 -31.16 18.90
C ILE A 640 -5.86 -30.18 20.06
N LEU A 641 -6.97 -29.58 20.50
CA LEU A 641 -6.97 -28.65 21.62
C LEU A 641 -6.62 -29.40 22.92
N ILE A 642 -5.61 -28.91 23.65
CA ILE A 642 -5.16 -29.41 24.95
C ILE A 642 -5.76 -28.57 26.07
N ALA A 643 -5.65 -27.26 25.97
CA ALA A 643 -6.15 -26.28 26.92
C ALA A 643 -6.39 -24.96 26.22
N ALA A 644 -7.30 -24.17 26.73
CA ALA A 644 -7.56 -22.79 26.30
C ALA A 644 -8.08 -21.97 27.47
N ASP A 645 -7.82 -20.68 27.45
CA ASP A 645 -8.40 -19.72 28.40
C ASP A 645 -8.43 -18.33 27.81
N GLU A 646 -9.20 -17.45 28.43
CA GLU A 646 -9.39 -16.07 28.04
C GLU A 646 -8.79 -15.14 29.10
N LEU A 647 -8.00 -14.18 28.66
CA LEU A 647 -7.30 -13.22 29.50
C LEU A 647 -7.71 -11.78 29.13
N THR A 648 -8.29 -11.06 30.06
CA THR A 648 -8.44 -9.60 29.91
C THR A 648 -7.08 -8.94 30.16
N LEU A 649 -6.57 -8.28 29.13
CA LEU A 649 -5.27 -7.62 29.22
C LEU A 649 -5.45 -6.21 29.82
N ASP A 650 -5.15 -6.07 31.11
CA ASP A 650 -5.11 -4.76 31.79
C ASP A 650 -3.64 -4.40 32.02
N ILE A 651 -3.04 -3.79 31.00
CA ILE A 651 -1.61 -3.46 30.95
C ILE A 651 -1.47 -2.00 30.53
N GLU A 652 -0.79 -1.21 31.34
CA GLU A 652 -0.50 0.19 31.02
C GLU A 652 0.38 0.32 29.76
N PRO A 653 0.30 1.47 29.06
CA PRO A 653 1.13 1.72 27.89
C PRO A 653 2.62 1.47 28.15
N GLU A 654 3.29 0.77 27.22
CA GLU A 654 4.71 0.40 27.28
C GLU A 654 5.11 -0.52 28.45
N GLN A 655 4.13 -1.09 29.17
CA GLN A 655 4.38 -2.04 30.24
C GLN A 655 4.13 -3.48 29.77
N SER A 656 4.65 -4.41 30.56
CA SER A 656 4.44 -5.84 30.36
C SER A 656 3.81 -6.47 31.59
N LYS A 657 3.02 -7.52 31.38
CA LYS A 657 2.40 -8.33 32.43
C LYS A 657 2.48 -9.80 32.08
N THR A 658 2.86 -10.61 33.04
CA THR A 658 3.02 -12.05 32.87
C THR A 658 1.84 -12.79 33.50
N PHE A 659 1.32 -13.78 32.78
CA PHE A 659 0.26 -14.68 33.20
C PHE A 659 0.79 -16.11 33.21
N ASP A 660 0.50 -16.86 34.26
CA ASP A 660 0.72 -18.29 34.29
C ASP A 660 -0.35 -18.97 33.44
N ILE A 661 0.06 -19.89 32.57
CA ILE A 661 -0.85 -20.70 31.77
C ILE A 661 -0.65 -22.16 32.12
N ASP A 662 -1.73 -22.81 32.54
CA ASP A 662 -1.67 -24.21 33.04
C ASP A 662 -2.11 -25.19 31.96
N PHE A 663 -1.16 -25.92 31.42
CA PHE A 663 -1.42 -27.07 30.56
C PHE A 663 -0.26 -28.06 30.62
N LYS A 664 -0.56 -29.35 30.38
CA LYS A 664 0.46 -30.38 30.30
C LYS A 664 0.99 -30.50 28.87
N ILE A 665 2.28 -30.24 28.68
CA ILE A 665 2.95 -30.51 27.39
C ILE A 665 2.83 -32.00 27.05
N PRO A 666 2.29 -32.36 25.88
CA PRO A 666 2.08 -33.75 25.50
C PRO A 666 3.39 -34.55 25.44
N ASP A 667 3.34 -35.80 25.95
CA ASP A 667 4.46 -36.73 25.83
C ASP A 667 4.59 -37.26 24.38
N GLY A 668 5.73 -37.93 24.06
CA GLY A 668 5.95 -38.60 22.78
C GLY A 668 6.39 -37.65 21.63
N SER A 669 6.29 -38.18 20.42
CA SER A 669 6.68 -37.43 19.19
C SER A 669 5.50 -36.69 18.63
N CYS A 670 5.30 -35.45 19.09
CA CYS A 670 4.22 -34.55 18.65
C CYS A 670 4.69 -33.10 18.62
N ASP A 671 3.98 -32.28 17.87
CA ASP A 671 4.10 -30.83 17.98
C ASP A 671 3.16 -30.31 19.08
N CYS A 672 3.54 -29.21 19.71
CA CYS A 672 2.69 -28.44 20.62
C CYS A 672 2.97 -26.97 20.42
N HIS A 673 1.92 -26.22 20.10
CA HIS A 673 1.99 -24.76 19.89
C HIS A 673 0.99 -24.06 20.81
N ILE A 674 1.28 -22.81 21.13
CA ILE A 674 0.33 -21.89 21.76
C ILE A 674 -0.08 -20.87 20.72
N ASN A 675 -1.35 -20.87 20.33
CA ASN A 675 -1.96 -19.82 19.55
C ASN A 675 -2.44 -18.75 20.49
N VAL A 676 -2.27 -17.49 20.15
CA VAL A 676 -2.81 -16.35 20.88
C VAL A 676 -3.56 -15.47 19.90
N TYR A 677 -4.86 -15.29 20.14
CA TYR A 677 -5.75 -14.43 19.35
C TYR A 677 -6.14 -13.22 20.17
N TYR A 678 -6.12 -12.04 19.58
CA TYR A 678 -6.44 -10.78 20.22
C TYR A 678 -7.75 -10.22 19.67
N TYR A 679 -8.69 -9.93 20.58
CA TYR A 679 -10.00 -9.39 20.23
C TYR A 679 -10.22 -8.02 20.89
N ALA A 680 -10.83 -7.09 20.12
CA ALA A 680 -11.39 -5.84 20.64
C ALA A 680 -12.91 -5.89 20.46
N GLY A 681 -13.63 -6.26 21.50
CA GLY A 681 -15.02 -6.68 21.39
C GLY A 681 -15.11 -8.00 20.63
N GLU A 682 -15.88 -8.04 19.53
CA GLU A 682 -16.03 -9.22 18.67
C GLU A 682 -14.98 -9.27 17.53
N ASP A 683 -14.26 -8.18 17.30
CA ASP A 683 -13.32 -8.06 16.19
C ASP A 683 -11.96 -8.67 16.55
N GLU A 684 -11.51 -9.67 15.79
CA GLU A 684 -10.13 -10.15 15.84
C GLU A 684 -9.19 -9.08 15.27
N ILE A 685 -8.34 -8.52 16.13
CA ILE A 685 -7.40 -7.45 15.75
C ILE A 685 -6.01 -7.96 15.41
N ALA A 686 -5.61 -9.14 15.87
CA ALA A 686 -4.35 -9.81 15.53
C ALA A 686 -4.32 -11.23 16.10
N PHE A 687 -3.28 -11.98 15.72
CA PHE A 687 -2.91 -13.25 16.34
C PHE A 687 -1.39 -13.47 16.27
N GLU A 688 -0.90 -14.43 17.04
CA GLU A 688 0.46 -14.96 16.98
C GLU A 688 0.54 -16.39 17.50
N GLN A 689 1.62 -17.10 17.17
CA GLN A 689 1.82 -18.47 17.59
C GLN A 689 3.22 -18.67 18.19
N HIS A 690 3.32 -19.42 19.29
CA HIS A 690 4.56 -19.77 19.95
C HIS A 690 4.78 -21.28 19.92
N ALA A 691 5.96 -21.71 19.46
CA ALA A 691 6.33 -23.11 19.48
C ALA A 691 6.74 -23.52 20.90
N VAL A 692 6.08 -24.54 21.44
CA VAL A 692 6.43 -25.17 22.72
C VAL A 692 7.27 -26.43 22.50
N LYS A 693 6.89 -27.21 21.48
CA LYS A 693 7.55 -28.44 21.11
C LYS A 693 7.31 -28.73 19.62
N GLU A 694 8.35 -28.96 18.87
CA GLU A 694 8.28 -29.34 17.44
C GLU A 694 8.99 -30.67 17.24
N LYS A 695 8.25 -31.78 17.45
CA LYS A 695 8.73 -33.15 17.34
C LYS A 695 7.71 -34.09 16.68
N TYR A 696 6.82 -33.55 15.86
CA TYR A 696 5.88 -34.32 15.07
C TYR A 696 6.65 -35.34 14.21
N VAL A 697 6.18 -36.55 14.15
CA VAL A 697 6.69 -37.60 13.27
C VAL A 697 5.52 -38.16 12.47
N CYS A 698 5.59 -38.02 11.16
CA CYS A 698 4.65 -38.70 10.30
C CYS A 698 5.02 -40.20 10.30
N GLU A 699 4.09 -41.03 10.74
CA GLU A 699 4.33 -42.47 10.75
C GLU A 699 4.63 -42.97 9.34
N SER A 700 5.73 -43.73 9.22
CA SER A 700 6.07 -44.34 7.95
C SER A 700 5.20 -45.60 7.80
N ALA A 701 4.31 -45.56 6.81
CA ALA A 701 3.53 -46.72 6.42
C ALA A 701 4.29 -47.68 5.50
N ALA A 702 5.63 -47.59 5.42
CA ALA A 702 6.44 -48.35 4.50
C ALA A 702 6.53 -49.82 4.91
N GLU A 703 6.13 -50.74 4.02
CA GLU A 703 6.15 -52.18 4.24
C GLU A 703 7.04 -52.87 3.22
N SER A 704 8.06 -53.56 3.70
CA SER A 704 8.89 -54.43 2.87
C SER A 704 8.12 -55.71 2.50
N GLY A 705 8.30 -56.19 1.30
CA GLY A 705 7.61 -57.39 0.84
C GLY A 705 7.93 -57.75 -0.61
N ASN A 706 7.00 -58.41 -1.25
CA ASN A 706 7.18 -58.81 -2.65
C ASN A 706 6.98 -57.61 -3.58
N ILE A 707 8.05 -57.24 -4.22
CA ILE A 707 8.07 -56.24 -5.30
C ILE A 707 8.90 -56.79 -6.46
N SER A 708 8.42 -56.62 -7.68
CA SER A 708 9.16 -57.00 -8.89
C SER A 708 9.59 -55.78 -9.70
N VAL A 709 10.72 -55.88 -10.35
CA VAL A 709 11.28 -54.88 -11.24
C VAL A 709 11.44 -55.53 -12.62
N ASP A 710 10.71 -54.97 -13.60
CA ASP A 710 10.84 -55.35 -15.00
C ASP A 710 11.34 -54.14 -15.79
N THR A 711 12.54 -54.29 -16.37
CA THR A 711 13.23 -53.18 -17.08
C THR A 711 13.49 -53.52 -18.52
N THR A 712 13.02 -52.69 -19.41
CA THR A 712 13.31 -52.66 -20.84
C THR A 712 14.18 -51.43 -21.17
N ALA A 713 14.49 -51.25 -22.45
CA ALA A 713 15.24 -50.05 -22.91
C ALA A 713 14.46 -48.73 -22.70
N THR A 714 13.13 -48.80 -22.64
CA THR A 714 12.26 -47.60 -22.60
C THR A 714 11.40 -47.50 -21.35
N THR A 715 11.25 -48.61 -20.58
CA THR A 715 10.31 -48.71 -19.45
C THR A 715 10.93 -49.49 -18.33
N CYS A 716 10.84 -49.01 -17.11
CA CYS A 716 11.12 -49.73 -15.89
C CYS A 716 9.86 -49.76 -15.01
N LYS A 717 9.18 -50.92 -14.97
CA LYS A 717 7.95 -51.11 -14.19
C LYS A 717 8.24 -51.84 -12.90
N LEU A 718 7.83 -51.24 -11.79
CA LEU A 718 7.85 -51.79 -10.46
C LEU A 718 6.43 -52.23 -10.11
N SER A 719 6.22 -53.49 -9.82
CA SER A 719 4.87 -54.00 -9.47
C SER A 719 4.86 -54.50 -8.04
N PHE A 720 3.83 -54.14 -7.31
CA PHE A 720 3.59 -54.47 -5.92
C PHE A 720 2.08 -54.66 -5.70
N GLY A 721 1.67 -55.43 -4.74
CA GLY A 721 0.27 -55.61 -4.27
C GLY A 721 -0.76 -55.37 -5.39
N ASP A 722 -1.52 -54.28 -5.25
CA ASP A 722 -2.58 -53.83 -6.16
C ASP A 722 -2.13 -52.63 -7.05
N GLY A 723 -0.83 -52.34 -7.11
CA GLY A 723 -0.33 -51.17 -7.81
C GLY A 723 0.97 -51.36 -8.56
N SER A 724 1.39 -50.29 -9.22
CA SER A 724 2.67 -50.22 -9.92
C SER A 724 3.19 -48.81 -10.06
N VAL A 725 4.52 -48.67 -10.09
CA VAL A 725 5.18 -47.41 -10.48
C VAL A 725 6.00 -47.67 -11.73
N THR A 726 5.92 -46.80 -12.70
CA THR A 726 6.63 -46.93 -13.96
C THR A 726 7.55 -45.72 -14.17
N PHE A 727 8.80 -45.99 -14.50
CA PHE A 727 9.79 -44.97 -14.89
C PHE A 727 10.21 -45.15 -16.34
N SER A 728 10.63 -44.06 -16.97
CA SER A 728 11.31 -44.03 -18.25
C SER A 728 12.83 -44.04 -17.99
N PRO A 729 13.58 -45.13 -18.33
CA PRO A 729 15.03 -45.14 -18.22
C PRO A 729 15.74 -44.12 -19.12
N ILE A 730 15.03 -43.63 -20.13
CA ILE A 730 15.56 -42.62 -21.08
C ILE A 730 15.51 -41.24 -20.48
N SER A 731 14.34 -40.84 -19.92
CA SER A 731 14.13 -39.50 -19.35
C SER A 731 14.35 -39.45 -17.83
N GLY A 732 14.30 -40.61 -17.16
CA GLY A 732 14.39 -40.74 -15.69
C GLY A 732 13.08 -40.43 -14.97
N GLU A 733 12.06 -39.98 -15.69
CA GLU A 733 10.77 -39.56 -15.13
C GLU A 733 9.93 -40.71 -14.62
N MET A 734 9.20 -40.51 -13.56
CA MET A 734 8.08 -41.36 -13.17
C MET A 734 6.91 -41.09 -14.12
N THR A 735 6.61 -42.04 -15.00
CA THR A 735 5.59 -41.85 -16.03
C THR A 735 4.20 -42.33 -15.65
N SER A 736 4.11 -43.16 -14.60
CA SER A 736 2.84 -43.69 -14.06
C SER A 736 3.03 -44.10 -12.61
N TYR A 737 2.01 -43.84 -11.82
CA TYR A 737 1.89 -44.34 -10.45
C TYR A 737 0.44 -44.79 -10.23
N ILE A 738 0.21 -46.10 -10.30
CA ILE A 738 -1.11 -46.69 -10.12
C ILE A 738 -1.19 -47.34 -8.74
N HIS A 739 -2.23 -47.03 -7.98
CA HIS A 739 -2.57 -47.69 -6.73
C HIS A 739 -4.08 -47.83 -6.63
N SER A 740 -4.60 -49.00 -6.20
CA SER A 740 -6.03 -49.31 -6.08
C SER A 740 -6.80 -48.99 -7.39
N GLY A 741 -6.15 -49.19 -8.55
CA GLY A 741 -6.71 -48.93 -9.87
C GLY A 741 -6.82 -47.45 -10.31
N LYS A 742 -6.33 -46.52 -9.50
CA LYS A 742 -6.28 -45.08 -9.84
C LYS A 742 -4.88 -44.69 -10.30
N GLU A 743 -4.79 -43.92 -11.39
CA GLU A 743 -3.54 -43.32 -11.90
C GLU A 743 -3.32 -41.95 -11.27
N HIS A 744 -2.17 -41.71 -10.67
CA HIS A 744 -1.82 -40.51 -9.93
C HIS A 744 -0.92 -39.54 -10.73
N VAL A 745 -0.32 -39.96 -11.84
CA VAL A 745 0.47 -39.10 -12.73
C VAL A 745 -0.37 -38.69 -13.93
N ASN A 746 -0.37 -37.41 -14.27
CA ASN A 746 -1.15 -36.92 -15.42
C ASN A 746 -0.69 -37.59 -16.71
N GLN A 747 -1.61 -38.26 -17.44
CA GLN A 747 -1.35 -38.99 -18.67
C GLN A 747 -1.50 -38.16 -19.94
N SER A 748 -1.87 -36.86 -19.84
CA SER A 748 -1.92 -35.96 -20.99
C SER A 748 -0.57 -35.94 -21.73
N PRO A 749 -0.56 -35.99 -23.07
CA PRO A 749 0.69 -35.92 -23.84
C PRO A 749 1.49 -34.64 -23.60
N ALA A 750 0.83 -33.56 -23.24
CA ALA A 750 1.43 -32.25 -22.94
C ALA A 750 1.94 -32.13 -21.49
N ALA A 751 1.47 -33.01 -20.57
CA ALA A 751 1.86 -32.93 -19.17
C ALA A 751 3.30 -33.38 -18.95
N PHE A 752 3.98 -32.71 -18.02
CA PHE A 752 5.21 -33.23 -17.44
C PHE A 752 4.89 -34.49 -16.65
N LYS A 753 5.78 -35.47 -16.73
CA LYS A 753 5.69 -36.64 -15.85
C LYS A 753 6.50 -36.37 -14.59
N GLY A 754 6.14 -36.95 -13.48
CA GLY A 754 6.81 -36.65 -12.22
C GLY A 754 7.97 -37.57 -11.93
N PHE A 755 8.79 -37.36 -10.99
CA PHE A 755 9.14 -36.16 -10.22
C PHE A 755 10.35 -35.50 -10.87
N LEU A 756 10.20 -34.39 -11.51
CA LEU A 756 11.34 -33.69 -12.13
C LEU A 756 11.97 -32.67 -11.16
N PRO A 757 13.32 -32.53 -11.18
CA PRO A 757 14.00 -31.48 -10.43
C PRO A 757 13.49 -30.08 -10.80
N ASN A 758 13.11 -29.28 -9.79
CA ASN A 758 12.70 -27.88 -9.97
C ASN A 758 13.64 -26.94 -9.23
N ILE A 759 14.34 -26.07 -10.01
CA ILE A 759 15.19 -24.99 -9.48
C ILE A 759 14.69 -23.60 -9.90
N TYR A 760 13.48 -23.49 -10.43
CA TYR A 760 12.90 -22.32 -11.04
C TYR A 760 11.53 -21.98 -10.43
N ARG A 761 11.16 -20.71 -10.39
CA ARG A 761 9.79 -20.22 -10.12
C ARG A 761 9.40 -19.16 -11.14
N ALA A 762 8.12 -19.01 -11.44
CA ALA A 762 7.61 -17.84 -12.14
C ALA A 762 7.96 -16.61 -11.29
N TYR A 763 8.72 -15.68 -11.88
CA TYR A 763 9.41 -14.64 -11.12
C TYR A 763 8.44 -13.73 -10.39
N LEU A 764 8.76 -13.47 -9.11
CA LEU A 764 8.11 -12.43 -8.32
C LEU A 764 8.57 -11.04 -8.78
N ASP A 765 7.74 -10.04 -8.57
CA ASP A 765 8.13 -8.64 -8.79
C ASP A 765 9.35 -8.26 -7.94
N ASN A 766 9.53 -8.89 -6.79
CA ASN A 766 10.66 -8.69 -5.89
C ASN A 766 11.95 -9.45 -6.29
N ASP A 767 11.96 -10.24 -7.35
CA ASP A 767 13.16 -10.97 -7.79
C ASP A 767 14.14 -10.11 -8.62
N THR A 768 13.99 -8.80 -8.68
CA THR A 768 14.71 -7.87 -9.57
C THR A 768 16.23 -7.99 -9.52
N HIS A 769 16.83 -8.24 -8.34
CA HIS A 769 18.28 -8.35 -8.18
C HIS A 769 18.89 -9.56 -8.88
N TYR A 770 18.08 -10.62 -9.06
CA TYR A 770 18.56 -11.91 -9.59
C TYR A 770 17.84 -12.39 -10.83
N ARG A 771 16.60 -11.95 -11.09
CA ARG A 771 15.77 -12.39 -12.23
C ARG A 771 16.53 -12.43 -13.54
N ASP A 772 17.14 -11.32 -13.95
CA ASP A 772 17.83 -11.22 -15.23
C ASP A 772 19.08 -12.11 -15.28
N LYS A 773 19.73 -12.30 -14.13
CA LYS A 773 20.89 -13.21 -14.00
C LYS A 773 20.45 -14.68 -14.09
N TRP A 774 19.32 -15.05 -13.50
CA TRP A 774 18.74 -16.38 -13.62
C TRP A 774 18.33 -16.68 -15.07
N ILE A 775 17.65 -15.72 -15.73
CA ILE A 775 17.27 -15.82 -17.14
C ILE A 775 18.51 -15.97 -18.02
N ALA A 776 19.52 -15.15 -17.83
CA ALA A 776 20.78 -15.22 -18.59
C ALA A 776 21.54 -16.52 -18.38
N ALA A 777 21.44 -17.12 -17.21
CA ALA A 777 22.05 -18.42 -16.88
C ALA A 777 21.22 -19.61 -17.37
N GLY A 778 19.92 -19.41 -17.67
CA GLY A 778 19.00 -20.43 -18.18
C GLY A 778 18.25 -21.21 -17.09
N TYR A 779 17.99 -20.58 -15.93
CA TYR A 779 17.15 -21.19 -14.90
C TYR A 779 15.68 -21.32 -15.33
N ASP A 780 15.24 -20.52 -16.32
CA ASP A 780 13.88 -20.50 -16.87
C ASP A 780 13.68 -21.42 -18.08
N ASP A 781 14.76 -22.04 -18.62
CA ASP A 781 14.68 -22.85 -19.85
C ASP A 781 15.52 -24.13 -19.80
N TYR A 782 15.90 -24.61 -18.61
CA TYR A 782 16.68 -25.83 -18.52
C TYR A 782 15.84 -27.09 -18.77
N ALA A 783 16.51 -28.12 -19.31
CA ALA A 783 15.98 -29.48 -19.43
C ALA A 783 16.66 -30.42 -18.40
N CYS A 784 15.87 -31.31 -17.82
CA CYS A 784 16.35 -32.40 -16.98
C CYS A 784 16.82 -33.57 -17.87
N VAL A 785 18.12 -33.65 -18.12
CA VAL A 785 18.69 -34.72 -18.94
C VAL A 785 19.14 -35.89 -18.06
N CYS A 786 18.46 -37.02 -18.21
CA CYS A 786 18.87 -38.27 -17.51
C CYS A 786 20.26 -38.69 -18.00
N ASN A 787 21.20 -38.80 -17.08
CA ASN A 787 22.58 -39.21 -17.37
C ASN A 787 22.82 -40.64 -16.96
N LYS A 788 22.10 -41.11 -15.95
CA LYS A 788 22.18 -42.48 -15.46
C LYS A 788 20.84 -42.87 -14.83
N PHE A 789 20.42 -44.08 -15.08
CA PHE A 789 19.27 -44.75 -14.49
C PHE A 789 19.66 -46.12 -14.00
N ASP A 790 19.42 -46.46 -12.75
CA ASP A 790 19.61 -47.80 -12.18
C ASP A 790 18.36 -48.20 -11.38
N ALA A 791 17.99 -49.48 -11.46
CA ALA A 791 16.91 -50.05 -10.67
C ALA A 791 17.31 -51.42 -10.16
N SER A 792 17.09 -51.67 -8.88
CA SER A 792 17.38 -52.95 -8.22
C SER A 792 16.32 -53.30 -7.17
N VAL A 793 16.29 -54.55 -6.71
CA VAL A 793 15.51 -54.97 -5.53
C VAL A 793 16.48 -55.24 -4.41
N GLU A 794 16.29 -54.60 -3.27
CA GLU A 794 17.15 -54.71 -2.10
C GLU A 794 16.29 -54.74 -0.83
N ASP A 795 16.48 -55.71 0.04
CA ASP A 795 15.80 -55.79 1.34
C ASP A 795 14.27 -55.65 1.27
N GLY A 796 13.62 -56.27 0.26
CA GLY A 796 12.16 -56.26 0.11
C GLY A 796 11.55 -54.94 -0.37
N LYS A 797 12.35 -54.08 -1.00
CA LYS A 797 11.94 -52.84 -1.69
C LYS A 797 12.67 -52.70 -3.01
N ALA A 798 12.11 -51.98 -3.93
CA ALA A 798 12.81 -51.57 -5.15
C ALA A 798 13.51 -50.23 -4.94
N VAL A 799 14.77 -50.16 -5.36
CA VAL A 799 15.58 -48.92 -5.31
C VAL A 799 15.81 -48.43 -6.72
N VAL A 800 15.29 -47.23 -7.02
CA VAL A 800 15.53 -46.57 -8.30
C VAL A 800 16.42 -45.36 -8.06
N THR A 801 17.49 -45.23 -8.81
CA THR A 801 18.40 -44.08 -8.76
C THR A 801 18.46 -43.40 -10.12
N VAL A 802 18.22 -42.09 -10.16
CA VAL A 802 18.29 -41.26 -11.36
C VAL A 802 19.27 -40.14 -11.14
N ASP A 803 20.25 -40.02 -12.05
CA ASP A 803 21.20 -38.93 -12.07
C ASP A 803 20.84 -37.98 -13.24
N TYR A 804 20.44 -36.79 -12.92
CA TYR A 804 20.11 -35.73 -13.87
C TYR A 804 21.25 -34.73 -14.05
N ARG A 805 21.33 -34.17 -15.27
CA ARG A 805 22.05 -32.93 -15.55
C ARG A 805 21.03 -31.87 -15.99
N LEU A 806 21.02 -30.72 -15.29
CA LEU A 806 20.16 -29.57 -15.65
C LEU A 806 20.87 -28.78 -16.76
N LYS A 807 20.43 -28.91 -17.98
CA LYS A 807 21.05 -28.28 -19.15
C LYS A 807 20.15 -27.20 -19.74
N SER A 808 20.72 -26.03 -19.97
CA SER A 808 20.07 -24.93 -20.71
C SER A 808 20.83 -24.63 -21.98
N ALA A 809 20.12 -24.20 -23.02
CA ALA A 809 20.72 -23.71 -24.27
C ALA A 809 21.57 -22.45 -24.05
N LYS A 810 21.32 -21.70 -22.97
CA LYS A 810 22.04 -20.47 -22.59
C LYS A 810 23.39 -20.75 -21.90
N SER A 811 23.69 -22.01 -21.53
CA SER A 811 24.91 -22.37 -20.80
C SER A 811 25.62 -23.60 -21.40
N ILE A 812 26.91 -23.47 -21.67
CA ILE A 812 27.76 -24.56 -22.19
C ILE A 812 27.85 -25.73 -21.18
N ARG A 813 27.94 -25.39 -19.89
CA ARG A 813 28.00 -26.37 -18.80
C ARG A 813 26.63 -26.52 -18.14
N PRO A 814 26.27 -27.72 -17.64
CA PRO A 814 25.05 -27.86 -16.85
C PRO A 814 24.99 -26.84 -15.70
N LEU A 815 23.80 -26.36 -15.36
CA LEU A 815 23.57 -25.52 -14.19
C LEU A 815 23.92 -26.29 -12.91
N GLY A 816 23.49 -27.55 -12.86
CA GLY A 816 23.74 -28.44 -11.76
C GLY A 816 23.54 -29.91 -12.13
N LYS A 817 23.83 -30.79 -11.19
CA LYS A 817 23.46 -32.22 -11.20
C LYS A 817 22.43 -32.41 -10.12
N VAL A 818 21.46 -33.29 -10.37
CA VAL A 818 20.50 -33.72 -9.36
C VAL A 818 20.48 -35.24 -9.35
N LYS A 819 20.70 -35.82 -8.16
CA LYS A 819 20.52 -37.24 -7.93
C LYS A 819 19.25 -37.48 -7.15
N ILE A 820 18.35 -38.31 -7.68
CA ILE A 820 17.14 -38.72 -6.98
C ILE A 820 17.23 -40.22 -6.69
N VAL A 821 16.91 -40.59 -5.45
CA VAL A 821 16.80 -41.98 -5.02
C VAL A 821 15.38 -42.21 -4.56
N TYR A 822 14.72 -43.20 -5.17
CA TYR A 822 13.39 -43.66 -4.81
C TYR A 822 13.52 -45.04 -4.17
N ASN A 823 13.04 -45.23 -2.92
CA ASN A 823 12.83 -46.52 -2.32
C ASN A 823 11.33 -46.80 -2.41
N VAL A 824 10.92 -47.68 -3.30
CA VAL A 824 9.53 -48.10 -3.50
C VAL A 824 9.27 -49.38 -2.71
N TYR A 825 8.26 -49.35 -1.84
CA TYR A 825 7.91 -50.47 -0.93
C TYR A 825 6.73 -51.28 -1.49
N ALA A 826 6.53 -52.48 -0.88
CA ALA A 826 5.54 -53.44 -1.36
C ALA A 826 4.07 -53.00 -1.22
N ASN A 827 3.78 -51.98 -0.43
CA ASN A 827 2.48 -51.33 -0.29
C ASN A 827 2.36 -49.99 -1.06
N GLY A 828 3.26 -49.74 -2.01
CA GLY A 828 3.23 -48.52 -2.83
C GLY A 828 3.89 -47.32 -2.22
N VAL A 829 4.22 -47.26 -0.95
CA VAL A 829 4.92 -46.15 -0.32
C VAL A 829 6.27 -45.90 -0.98
N ILE A 830 6.63 -44.61 -1.19
CA ILE A 830 7.89 -44.23 -1.83
C ILE A 830 8.64 -43.24 -0.94
N ASP A 831 9.82 -43.61 -0.48
CA ASP A 831 10.75 -42.66 0.11
C ASP A 831 11.58 -41.99 -0.99
N VAL A 832 11.56 -40.67 -1.03
CA VAL A 832 12.25 -39.85 -2.02
C VAL A 832 13.38 -39.08 -1.36
N LYS A 833 14.57 -39.16 -1.95
CA LYS A 833 15.72 -38.34 -1.57
C LYS A 833 16.28 -37.62 -2.79
N ALA A 834 16.35 -36.31 -2.73
CA ALA A 834 16.88 -35.44 -3.80
C ALA A 834 18.15 -34.72 -3.32
N LEU A 835 19.18 -34.71 -4.18
CA LEU A 835 20.47 -34.05 -3.94
C LEU A 835 20.82 -33.19 -5.13
N PHE A 836 21.04 -31.91 -4.89
CA PHE A 836 21.52 -30.94 -5.89
C PHE A 836 23.00 -30.63 -5.67
N GLU A 837 23.78 -30.62 -6.75
CA GLU A 837 25.16 -30.17 -6.80
C GLU A 837 25.34 -29.12 -7.91
N PRO A 838 25.81 -27.88 -7.62
CA PRO A 838 26.06 -26.86 -8.63
C PRO A 838 27.28 -27.23 -9.49
N VAL A 839 27.15 -27.09 -10.84
CA VAL A 839 28.26 -27.33 -11.79
C VAL A 839 28.77 -26.02 -12.37
N SER A 840 27.87 -25.18 -12.87
CA SER A 840 28.17 -23.84 -13.38
C SER A 840 27.52 -22.76 -12.51
N HIS A 841 27.89 -21.51 -12.74
CA HIS A 841 27.27 -20.34 -12.07
C HIS A 841 27.20 -20.48 -10.52
N LYS A 842 28.27 -21.02 -9.90
CA LYS A 842 28.29 -21.30 -8.45
C LYS A 842 27.97 -20.10 -7.57
N LEU A 843 28.33 -18.88 -8.00
CA LEU A 843 27.97 -17.64 -7.29
C LEU A 843 26.46 -17.40 -7.34
N LEU A 844 25.83 -17.68 -8.50
CA LEU A 844 24.38 -17.55 -8.63
C LEU A 844 23.64 -18.65 -7.86
N ALA A 845 24.23 -19.84 -7.75
CA ALA A 845 23.69 -20.92 -6.93
C ALA A 845 23.63 -20.58 -5.42
N ALA A 846 24.33 -19.53 -4.97
CA ALA A 846 24.17 -19.01 -3.61
C ALA A 846 22.83 -18.27 -3.40
N HIS A 847 22.09 -17.96 -4.48
CA HIS A 847 20.86 -17.20 -4.50
C HIS A 847 19.81 -17.88 -5.38
N MET A 848 19.52 -19.16 -5.15
CA MET A 848 18.56 -19.92 -5.95
C MET A 848 17.12 -19.48 -5.64
N PRO A 849 16.19 -19.50 -6.63
CA PRO A 849 14.77 -19.24 -6.38
C PRO A 849 14.14 -20.35 -5.54
N ARG A 850 14.44 -21.61 -5.83
CA ARG A 850 14.00 -22.80 -5.10
C ARG A 850 14.89 -24.02 -5.38
N PHE A 851 14.71 -25.06 -4.61
CA PHE A 851 15.10 -26.43 -4.95
C PHE A 851 14.05 -27.41 -4.44
N GLY A 852 13.42 -28.12 -5.36
CA GLY A 852 12.37 -29.08 -5.11
C GLY A 852 12.19 -30.08 -6.25
N LEU A 853 11.07 -30.78 -6.20
CA LEU A 853 10.58 -31.66 -7.27
C LEU A 853 9.18 -31.25 -7.69
N THR A 854 8.90 -31.31 -8.99
CA THR A 854 7.57 -31.04 -9.56
C THR A 854 6.91 -32.31 -10.06
N LEU A 855 5.60 -32.41 -9.87
CA LEU A 855 4.74 -33.49 -10.33
C LEU A 855 3.47 -32.90 -10.90
N GLU A 856 2.98 -33.44 -12.01
CA GLU A 856 1.62 -33.18 -12.48
C GLU A 856 0.70 -34.37 -12.22
N MET A 857 -0.38 -34.10 -11.48
CA MET A 857 -1.44 -35.08 -11.19
C MET A 857 -2.69 -34.78 -12.04
N PRO A 858 -3.56 -35.78 -12.27
CA PRO A 858 -4.88 -35.54 -12.85
C PRO A 858 -5.67 -34.48 -12.11
N GLU A 859 -6.47 -33.68 -12.82
CA GLU A 859 -7.24 -32.56 -12.29
C GLU A 859 -8.19 -32.98 -11.13
N CYS A 860 -8.68 -34.25 -11.13
CA CYS A 860 -9.58 -34.74 -10.10
C CYS A 860 -8.98 -34.75 -8.67
N PHE A 861 -7.66 -34.71 -8.53
CA PHE A 861 -6.98 -34.64 -7.23
C PHE A 861 -6.88 -33.20 -6.71
N GLY A 862 -7.98 -32.45 -6.80
CA GLY A 862 -8.03 -31.04 -6.45
C GLY A 862 -8.31 -30.73 -4.98
N ASN A 863 -8.67 -31.73 -4.13
CA ASN A 863 -8.91 -31.52 -2.71
C ASN A 863 -7.59 -31.54 -1.94
N VAL A 864 -7.36 -30.52 -1.12
CA VAL A 864 -6.10 -30.30 -0.41
C VAL A 864 -6.32 -30.31 1.09
N GLN A 865 -5.60 -31.14 1.81
CA GLN A 865 -5.42 -30.98 3.25
C GLN A 865 -3.91 -30.91 3.53
N TYR A 866 -3.49 -29.98 4.37
CA TYR A 866 -2.09 -29.90 4.79
C TYR A 866 -1.94 -29.54 6.25
N TYR A 867 -0.88 -30.03 6.87
CA TYR A 867 -0.40 -29.64 8.18
C TYR A 867 0.89 -28.82 8.00
N GLY A 868 0.78 -27.50 8.16
CA GLY A 868 1.85 -26.56 7.91
C GLY A 868 1.44 -25.13 8.27
N MET A 869 2.21 -24.14 7.85
CA MET A 869 1.82 -22.73 7.99
C MET A 869 0.70 -22.37 7.02
N GLY A 870 -0.34 -21.72 7.54
CA GLY A 870 -1.54 -21.33 6.80
C GLY A 870 -2.42 -20.36 7.61
N LYS A 871 -3.65 -20.09 7.21
CA LYS A 871 -4.27 -20.56 5.93
C LYS A 871 -3.79 -19.80 4.68
N GLU A 872 -3.31 -18.56 4.84
CA GLU A 872 -2.88 -17.69 3.75
C GLU A 872 -1.57 -18.20 3.11
N GLU A 873 -1.27 -17.73 1.89
CA GLU A 873 0.06 -17.96 1.33
C GLU A 873 1.14 -17.39 2.24
N ASN A 874 2.29 -18.01 2.25
CA ASN A 874 3.41 -17.57 3.08
C ASN A 874 4.75 -17.99 2.46
N LEU A 875 5.78 -17.23 2.81
CA LEU A 875 7.17 -17.50 2.51
C LEU A 875 7.98 -17.38 3.80
N SER A 876 9.26 -17.72 3.75
CA SER A 876 10.11 -17.69 4.94
C SER A 876 10.24 -16.32 5.61
N ASP A 877 10.02 -15.23 4.86
CA ASP A 877 10.06 -13.83 5.29
C ASP A 877 8.70 -13.10 5.19
N LEU A 878 7.62 -13.84 4.88
CA LEU A 878 6.23 -13.36 4.79
C LEU A 878 5.37 -14.37 5.55
N TYR A 879 5.24 -14.23 6.87
CA TYR A 879 4.75 -15.30 7.74
C TYR A 879 3.89 -14.89 8.92
N ALA A 880 3.85 -13.61 9.31
CA ALA A 880 3.12 -13.18 10.51
C ALA A 880 1.59 -13.31 10.36
N GLN A 881 1.08 -13.42 9.13
CA GLN A 881 -0.33 -13.68 8.79
C GLN A 881 -0.70 -15.17 8.86
N SER A 882 0.21 -16.04 9.27
CA SER A 882 0.00 -17.51 9.26
C SER A 882 0.41 -18.14 10.57
N ILE A 883 -0.25 -19.25 10.92
CA ILE A 883 0.10 -20.12 12.04
C ILE A 883 0.21 -21.57 11.54
N ILE A 884 0.95 -22.41 12.25
CA ILE A 884 1.03 -23.84 11.98
C ILE A 884 -0.26 -24.50 12.46
N GLY A 885 -0.97 -25.14 11.54
CA GLY A 885 -2.25 -25.81 11.77
C GLY A 885 -2.55 -26.84 10.68
N ILE A 886 -3.68 -27.53 10.82
CA ILE A 886 -4.24 -28.39 9.77
C ILE A 886 -5.32 -27.59 9.03
N TYR A 887 -5.21 -27.56 7.70
CA TYR A 887 -6.07 -26.78 6.83
C TYR A 887 -6.63 -27.62 5.70
N ASP A 888 -7.92 -27.49 5.45
CA ASP A 888 -8.62 -28.04 4.31
C ASP A 888 -8.92 -26.90 3.31
N THR A 889 -8.64 -27.15 2.03
CA THR A 889 -8.87 -26.19 0.93
C THR A 889 -8.92 -26.95 -0.41
N THR A 890 -8.94 -26.22 -1.50
CA THR A 890 -8.81 -26.77 -2.85
C THR A 890 -7.66 -26.12 -3.61
N VAL A 891 -7.14 -26.80 -4.63
CA VAL A 891 -6.10 -26.23 -5.51
C VAL A 891 -6.55 -24.91 -6.12
N ALA A 892 -7.84 -24.77 -6.45
CA ALA A 892 -8.40 -23.53 -7.01
C ALA A 892 -8.42 -22.38 -5.98
N GLU A 893 -8.73 -22.66 -4.70
CA GLU A 893 -8.77 -21.66 -3.63
C GLU A 893 -7.38 -21.23 -3.16
N MET A 894 -6.35 -21.99 -3.47
CA MET A 894 -4.95 -21.61 -3.19
C MET A 894 -4.43 -20.51 -4.13
N HIS A 895 -5.16 -20.21 -5.20
CA HIS A 895 -4.78 -19.18 -6.17
C HIS A 895 -4.97 -17.78 -5.57
N GLU A 896 -3.90 -16.97 -5.52
CA GLU A 896 -3.97 -15.56 -5.16
C GLU A 896 -3.99 -14.70 -6.45
N PRO A 897 -5.07 -13.93 -6.70
CA PRO A 897 -5.28 -13.30 -7.99
C PRO A 897 -4.60 -11.92 -8.10
N TYR A 898 -3.30 -11.82 -7.85
CA TYR A 898 -2.54 -10.60 -8.11
C TYR A 898 -2.76 -10.11 -9.54
N ILE A 899 -2.96 -8.82 -9.75
CA ILE A 899 -3.29 -8.26 -11.09
C ILE A 899 -2.26 -8.71 -12.13
N ARG A 900 -0.97 -8.65 -11.79
CA ARG A 900 0.08 -9.31 -12.56
C ARG A 900 0.37 -10.68 -11.94
N PRO A 901 0.06 -11.79 -12.66
CA PRO A 901 0.32 -13.14 -12.17
C PRO A 901 1.80 -13.41 -11.88
N GLN A 902 2.09 -14.12 -10.80
CA GLN A 902 3.43 -14.50 -10.37
C GLN A 902 3.37 -15.74 -9.47
N ASP A 903 4.52 -16.28 -9.03
CA ASP A 903 4.56 -17.50 -8.21
C ASP A 903 3.99 -17.24 -6.80
N ALA A 904 2.69 -17.39 -6.66
CA ALA A 904 1.90 -17.20 -5.46
C ALA A 904 1.38 -18.55 -4.91
N GLY A 905 0.72 -18.53 -3.76
CA GLY A 905 0.05 -19.71 -3.20
C GLY A 905 0.96 -20.67 -2.45
N ASN A 906 2.20 -20.30 -2.13
CA ASN A 906 3.12 -21.15 -1.39
C ASN A 906 2.70 -21.35 0.07
N ARG A 907 3.00 -22.54 0.64
CA ARG A 907 2.83 -22.89 2.07
C ARG A 907 4.15 -23.43 2.61
N CYS A 908 4.58 -22.91 3.75
CA CYS A 908 5.85 -23.27 4.40
C CYS A 908 5.68 -24.22 5.58
N LYS A 909 6.79 -24.81 6.02
CA LYS A 909 6.91 -25.67 7.21
C LYS A 909 5.89 -26.81 7.23
N VAL A 910 5.67 -27.45 6.10
CA VAL A 910 4.67 -28.49 5.91
C VAL A 910 5.15 -29.82 6.47
N ARG A 911 4.31 -30.43 7.32
CA ARG A 911 4.51 -31.74 7.88
C ARG A 911 3.96 -32.83 6.97
N TYR A 912 2.78 -32.57 6.41
CA TYR A 912 2.22 -33.39 5.35
C TYR A 912 1.27 -32.54 4.47
N LEU A 913 1.12 -33.00 3.24
CA LEU A 913 0.17 -32.52 2.24
C LEU A 913 -0.59 -33.73 1.70
N THR A 914 -1.90 -33.66 1.55
CA THR A 914 -2.68 -34.62 0.77
C THR A 914 -3.30 -33.93 -0.43
N LEU A 915 -3.29 -34.61 -1.56
CA LEU A 915 -4.02 -34.25 -2.78
C LEU A 915 -4.91 -35.42 -3.14
N THR A 916 -6.23 -35.23 -3.05
CA THR A 916 -7.22 -36.32 -3.19
C THR A 916 -8.35 -35.96 -4.14
N ASP A 917 -9.01 -36.99 -4.68
CA ASP A 917 -10.28 -36.85 -5.36
C ASP A 917 -11.45 -36.86 -4.34
N ASP A 918 -12.67 -36.68 -4.82
CA ASP A 918 -13.89 -36.65 -3.98
C ASP A 918 -14.19 -37.99 -3.30
N GLU A 919 -13.60 -39.10 -3.75
CA GLU A 919 -13.71 -40.41 -3.14
C GLU A 919 -12.64 -40.66 -2.08
N GLY A 920 -11.64 -39.80 -1.93
CA GLY A 920 -10.52 -39.88 -1.01
C GLY A 920 -9.33 -40.65 -1.52
N TYR A 921 -9.29 -41.03 -2.80
CA TYR A 921 -8.07 -41.56 -3.42
C TYR A 921 -7.11 -40.39 -3.72
N GLY A 922 -5.82 -40.66 -3.64
CA GLY A 922 -4.82 -39.64 -3.92
C GLY A 922 -3.44 -39.94 -3.35
N LEU A 923 -2.64 -38.91 -3.14
CA LEU A 923 -1.30 -39.02 -2.57
C LEU A 923 -1.18 -38.14 -1.33
N LYS A 924 -0.52 -38.68 -0.30
CA LYS A 924 -0.02 -37.93 0.83
C LYS A 924 1.49 -37.78 0.71
N PHE A 925 1.96 -36.55 0.74
CA PHE A 925 3.38 -36.20 0.83
C PHE A 925 3.69 -35.88 2.29
N ALA A 926 4.60 -36.63 2.88
CA ALA A 926 4.97 -36.48 4.29
C ALA A 926 6.44 -36.09 4.43
N TYR A 927 6.77 -35.19 5.36
CA TYR A 927 8.15 -34.79 5.58
C TYR A 927 9.00 -35.96 6.12
N LYS A 928 10.30 -35.91 5.81
CA LYS A 928 11.27 -36.86 6.31
C LYS A 928 12.56 -36.16 6.70
N GLY A 929 12.69 -35.84 7.98
CA GLY A 929 13.87 -35.17 8.54
C GLY A 929 13.87 -33.66 8.52
N SER A 930 13.29 -33.01 7.52
CA SER A 930 13.06 -31.54 7.47
C SER A 930 11.70 -31.24 6.87
N TYR A 931 11.01 -30.19 7.35
CA TYR A 931 9.77 -29.72 6.76
C TYR A 931 10.02 -29.23 5.33
N PHE A 932 9.00 -29.34 4.49
CA PHE A 932 9.05 -28.88 3.11
C PHE A 932 8.07 -27.70 2.89
N ASN A 933 8.15 -27.10 1.72
CA ASN A 933 7.19 -26.12 1.24
C ASN A 933 6.46 -26.70 0.04
N PHE A 934 5.26 -26.22 -0.26
CA PHE A 934 4.55 -26.61 -1.47
C PHE A 934 3.72 -25.47 -2.04
N ASN A 935 3.44 -25.56 -3.33
CA ASN A 935 2.31 -24.94 -3.97
C ASN A 935 1.66 -25.92 -4.96
N ALA A 936 0.37 -25.73 -5.23
CA ALA A 936 -0.40 -26.52 -6.17
C ALA A 936 -1.30 -25.60 -6.99
N ARG A 937 -1.41 -25.85 -8.32
CA ARG A 937 -2.14 -25.00 -9.26
C ARG A 937 -2.82 -25.85 -10.34
N ASN A 938 -3.90 -25.30 -10.94
CA ASN A 938 -4.56 -25.90 -12.10
C ASN A 938 -3.93 -25.50 -13.46
N TYR A 939 -2.73 -24.94 -13.41
CA TYR A 939 -1.95 -24.51 -14.58
C TYR A 939 -0.46 -24.66 -14.30
N THR A 940 0.31 -24.75 -15.39
CA THR A 940 1.77 -24.93 -15.30
C THR A 940 2.51 -23.66 -14.92
N GLN A 941 3.74 -23.82 -14.46
CA GLN A 941 4.65 -22.72 -14.16
C GLN A 941 5.02 -21.92 -15.41
N GLU A 942 5.06 -22.57 -16.57
CA GLU A 942 5.34 -21.98 -17.88
C GLU A 942 4.21 -21.04 -18.33
N LEU A 943 2.94 -21.43 -18.12
CA LEU A 943 1.79 -20.56 -18.39
C LEU A 943 1.82 -19.35 -17.46
N LEU A 944 2.03 -19.57 -16.17
CA LEU A 944 2.14 -18.50 -15.17
C LEU A 944 3.23 -17.47 -15.52
N GLN A 945 4.41 -17.93 -15.96
CA GLN A 945 5.53 -17.05 -16.34
C GLN A 945 5.20 -16.16 -17.54
N LYS A 946 4.36 -16.63 -18.46
CA LYS A 946 3.97 -15.90 -19.66
C LYS A 946 2.80 -14.96 -19.44
N ALA A 947 1.98 -15.21 -18.43
CA ALA A 947 0.80 -14.44 -18.12
C ALA A 947 1.17 -13.01 -17.68
N LYS A 948 0.49 -12.03 -18.25
CA LYS A 948 0.60 -10.61 -17.90
C LYS A 948 -0.61 -10.16 -17.08
N HIS A 949 -1.76 -10.78 -17.30
CA HIS A 949 -3.02 -10.49 -16.62
C HIS A 949 -3.66 -11.79 -16.15
N GLN A 950 -4.59 -11.70 -15.19
CA GLN A 950 -5.31 -12.88 -14.68
C GLN A 950 -6.07 -13.62 -15.78
N GLU A 951 -6.56 -12.90 -16.79
CA GLU A 951 -7.29 -13.44 -17.93
C GLU A 951 -6.41 -14.25 -18.91
N ASP A 952 -5.10 -14.19 -18.77
CA ASP A 952 -4.17 -15.04 -19.52
C ASP A 952 -4.04 -16.44 -18.91
N LEU A 953 -4.43 -16.60 -17.63
CA LEU A 953 -4.43 -17.88 -16.93
C LEU A 953 -5.72 -18.66 -17.25
N HIS A 954 -5.56 -19.93 -17.54
CA HIS A 954 -6.66 -20.86 -17.75
C HIS A 954 -6.34 -22.22 -17.13
N ASN A 955 -7.36 -22.98 -16.82
CA ASN A 955 -7.18 -24.32 -16.32
C ASN A 955 -6.62 -25.24 -17.42
N GLU A 956 -5.45 -25.83 -17.20
CA GLU A 956 -4.81 -26.78 -18.11
C GLU A 956 -5.17 -28.24 -17.83
N HIS A 957 -6.25 -28.48 -17.07
CA HIS A 957 -6.73 -29.81 -16.68
C HIS A 957 -5.68 -30.68 -15.94
N THR A 958 -4.94 -30.03 -15.09
CA THR A 958 -3.88 -30.65 -14.29
C THR A 958 -3.87 -30.10 -12.86
N VAL A 959 -3.28 -30.84 -11.94
CA VAL A 959 -2.79 -30.35 -10.66
C VAL A 959 -1.26 -30.34 -10.73
N ALA A 960 -0.67 -29.21 -11.05
CA ALA A 960 0.77 -29.01 -11.00
C ALA A 960 1.20 -28.73 -9.56
N VAL A 961 1.89 -29.66 -8.94
CA VAL A 961 2.37 -29.54 -7.56
C VAL A 961 3.88 -29.48 -7.47
N ASN A 962 4.40 -28.53 -6.69
CA ASN A 962 5.80 -28.45 -6.32
C ASN A 962 5.98 -28.86 -4.86
N ILE A 963 6.89 -29.80 -4.60
CA ILE A 963 7.34 -30.19 -3.27
C ILE A 963 8.76 -29.69 -3.12
N ASP A 964 8.94 -28.61 -2.35
CA ASP A 964 10.19 -27.87 -2.26
C ASP A 964 10.87 -28.09 -0.91
N GLY A 965 12.09 -28.57 -0.93
CA GLY A 965 12.93 -28.57 0.29
C GLY A 965 13.40 -27.17 0.66
N PHE A 966 13.47 -26.28 -0.34
CA PHE A 966 13.98 -24.92 -0.17
C PHE A 966 13.26 -23.96 -1.10
N THR A 967 12.74 -22.86 -0.55
CA THR A 967 12.11 -21.76 -1.30
C THR A 967 12.67 -20.44 -0.77
N ARG A 968 13.16 -19.60 -1.68
CA ARG A 968 13.64 -18.25 -1.39
C ARG A 968 12.48 -17.38 -0.91
N GLY A 969 12.72 -16.50 0.06
CA GLY A 969 11.79 -15.47 0.48
C GLY A 969 11.44 -14.49 -0.66
N THR A 970 10.60 -13.52 -0.37
CA THR A 970 10.20 -12.49 -1.33
C THR A 970 11.00 -11.20 -1.20
N GLY A 971 11.25 -10.69 0.01
CA GLY A 971 11.87 -9.38 0.21
C GLY A 971 10.97 -8.23 -0.24
N THR A 972 11.61 -7.14 -0.69
CA THR A 972 10.95 -5.92 -1.17
C THR A 972 11.71 -5.28 -2.35
N ALA A 973 12.43 -6.10 -3.11
CA ALA A 973 13.39 -5.62 -4.10
C ALA A 973 12.75 -5.11 -5.40
N SER A 974 11.43 -5.08 -5.52
CA SER A 974 10.75 -4.36 -6.60
C SER A 974 11.10 -2.85 -6.59
N CYS A 975 11.27 -2.27 -5.38
CA CYS A 975 11.84 -0.93 -5.17
C CYS A 975 12.69 -0.82 -3.90
N GLY A 976 12.77 -1.86 -3.08
CA GLY A 976 13.44 -1.87 -1.79
C GLY A 976 14.66 -2.79 -1.71
N PRO A 977 15.08 -3.16 -0.49
CA PRO A 977 16.16 -4.11 -0.27
C PRO A 977 15.75 -5.55 -0.62
N ASP A 978 16.74 -6.33 -1.03
CA ASP A 978 16.59 -7.78 -1.18
C ASP A 978 16.34 -8.46 0.18
N ILE A 979 15.99 -9.75 0.12
CA ILE A 979 15.71 -10.58 1.30
C ILE A 979 16.89 -10.59 2.28
N LEU A 980 16.60 -10.84 3.54
CA LEU A 980 17.63 -11.07 4.54
C LEU A 980 18.33 -12.41 4.27
N LYS A 981 19.63 -12.46 4.57
CA LYS A 981 20.48 -13.61 4.31
C LYS A 981 19.94 -14.93 4.86
N GLN A 982 19.22 -14.91 5.97
CA GLN A 982 18.62 -16.08 6.60
C GLN A 982 17.48 -16.71 5.77
N PHE A 983 16.90 -15.96 4.85
CA PHE A 983 15.80 -16.37 3.97
C PHE A 983 16.26 -16.71 2.54
N GLU A 984 17.57 -16.66 2.29
CA GLU A 984 18.17 -17.08 1.01
C GLU A 984 18.26 -18.60 0.86
N VAL A 985 18.14 -19.09 -0.36
CA VAL A 985 18.43 -20.48 -0.71
C VAL A 985 19.86 -20.57 -1.25
N ASN A 986 20.76 -21.06 -0.41
CA ASN A 986 22.18 -21.18 -0.77
C ASN A 986 22.55 -22.61 -1.20
N GLY A 987 22.47 -22.88 -2.51
CA GLY A 987 22.86 -24.12 -3.14
C GLY A 987 24.35 -24.22 -3.54
N SER A 988 25.20 -23.25 -3.19
CA SER A 988 26.60 -23.23 -3.62
C SER A 988 27.45 -24.41 -3.12
N LYS A 989 27.02 -25.07 -2.02
CA LYS A 989 27.64 -26.25 -1.42
C LYS A 989 26.84 -27.54 -1.64
N GLY A 990 25.77 -27.46 -2.46
CA GLY A 990 24.77 -28.50 -2.64
C GLY A 990 23.63 -28.41 -1.63
N LEU A 991 22.50 -29.04 -2.01
CA LEU A 991 21.27 -29.11 -1.20
C LEU A 991 20.77 -30.55 -1.15
N GLU A 992 20.20 -30.95 -0.03
CA GLU A 992 19.56 -32.27 0.14
C GLU A 992 18.21 -32.08 0.82
N PHE A 993 17.16 -32.75 0.30
CA PHE A 993 15.90 -32.88 1.02
C PHE A 993 15.27 -34.27 0.80
N LYS A 994 14.33 -34.62 1.67
CA LYS A 994 13.66 -35.92 1.70
C LYS A 994 12.19 -35.74 2.03
N PHE A 995 11.39 -36.61 1.44
CA PHE A 995 9.97 -36.76 1.80
C PHE A 995 9.51 -38.17 1.47
N THR A 996 8.35 -38.57 1.98
CA THR A 996 7.70 -39.84 1.70
C THR A 996 6.40 -39.59 0.95
N VAL A 997 6.15 -40.35 -0.11
CA VAL A 997 4.87 -40.41 -0.83
C VAL A 997 4.10 -41.63 -0.37
N ILE A 998 2.87 -41.42 0.05
CA ILE A 998 2.00 -42.48 0.60
C ILE A 998 0.71 -42.47 -0.22
N PRO A 999 0.37 -43.58 -0.88
CA PRO A 999 -0.91 -43.66 -1.58
C PRO A 999 -2.05 -43.70 -0.54
N MET A 1000 -3.14 -43.07 -0.89
CA MET A 1000 -4.32 -42.95 -0.05
C MET A 1000 -5.47 -43.75 -0.65
N LYS A 1001 -6.22 -44.43 0.28
CA LYS A 1001 -7.38 -45.36 0.15
C LYS A 1001 -7.11 -46.70 -0.52
#